data_221aea522c395aa2874d962861ac6ec3
#
_entry.id   221aea522c395aa2874d962861ac6ec3
#
_cell.length_a   1.000
_cell.length_b   1.000
_cell.length_c   1.000
_cell.angle_alpha   90.00
_cell.angle_beta   90.00
_cell.angle_gamma   90.00
#
_symmetry.space_group_name_H-M   'P 1'
#
loop_
_entity.id
_entity.type
_entity.pdbx_description
1 polymer ?
#
loop_
_entity_poly.entity_id
_entity_poly.type
_entity_poly.pdbx_seq_one_letter_code
_entity_poly.pdbx_strand_id
1 'polypeptide(L)'
;MRKGKMLSCLILGTLAAAGILGGGTVFAEEPAVTQLAEVVVIGDRNKEREVLPGDFVYTKSQTGFLSGKNTLDVPFTQMNFTEKAMETFTGPDKPMDALLANSPSVRQSGSILHGDFFFRGLRTNGTNFYVNNVPGVFTQFNTPLYPIESLEVLSGPNVGIYGTGVQYETTNPGGIISVKTKVAPDERVFDYTQTVSGRGLFGEYLDYGERFGDKKEWGVRITTENLNGSTSVKGTKINGQGIFANIDHTTDHVKDNLFIGYRNLDIQGGLRWFILDSGVTKLPAVPKGSNDYSFDGMVKSTHGWLMTYNHDQKFNEHWDGFFNFGMQRNNLDRNVMANGGSGYVLKEDGTLTVTAKPGATPQEYYYWQVGTTAHYNTGDVKHDITLSYNQAWRNRKSAYNNGSLVNIGTGDLYTGIHQTLAAPTKFDTRWNNKTRIKSYSLVDYMTYEKWNAVLGVHKHEAVSNAYKYKNANSSEVTGIDRAESDDTSPTYGLIYHPNENMSIYASHSENFDCGTGVNTTFENFGDVLPPLKTKQNEIGFKYMKNDLLWTLAYYDLKQDNLISVYKPGFSKPFQSKDGEARHKGVELSVNGKLTDKWNVFGGLSHLDAKQEKTTKGQLDGIRVNGTSQWTAVFGAEYNPNESWSILGRGIYTGRTPVMNEKVWAGGYTIFDLGATYKTHFGKTPAELSLMCNNVFDKDYWMVSRGNQVYLSLPRTFTFTAKLHF
;
A
#
# COMPACT_ATOMS: atom_id res chain seq x y z
N MET A 1 -30.22 -20.18 9.89
CA MET A 1 -30.63 -19.36 11.05
C MET A 1 -29.66 -19.45 12.24
N ARG A 2 -28.35 -19.52 12.06
CA ARG A 2 -27.33 -19.53 13.16
C ARG A 2 -26.23 -18.47 13.00
N LYS A 3 -26.32 -17.60 12.02
CA LYS A 3 -25.30 -16.56 11.73
C LYS A 3 -25.55 -15.17 12.34
N GLY A 4 -26.76 -14.91 12.86
CA GLY A 4 -27.09 -13.60 13.46
C GLY A 4 -26.74 -13.45 14.95
N LYS A 5 -26.51 -14.55 15.67
CA LYS A 5 -26.22 -14.50 17.11
C LYS A 5 -24.75 -14.24 17.46
N MET A 6 -23.82 -14.47 16.50
CA MET A 6 -22.40 -14.28 16.76
C MET A 6 -21.97 -12.81 16.63
N LEU A 7 -22.66 -12.03 15.80
CA LEU A 7 -22.38 -10.59 15.64
C LEU A 7 -22.87 -9.80 16.86
N SER A 8 -24.02 -10.17 17.43
CA SER A 8 -24.58 -9.53 18.65
C SER A 8 -23.73 -9.77 19.89
N CYS A 9 -23.06 -10.94 19.99
CA CYS A 9 -22.18 -11.24 21.12
C CYS A 9 -20.83 -10.51 21.03
N LEU A 10 -20.34 -10.20 19.83
CA LEU A 10 -19.07 -9.47 19.68
C LEU A 10 -19.24 -7.97 20.02
N ILE A 11 -20.35 -7.38 19.62
CA ILE A 11 -20.64 -5.95 19.90
C ILE A 11 -20.92 -5.72 21.39
N LEU A 12 -21.62 -6.65 22.05
CA LEU A 12 -21.86 -6.58 23.49
C LEU A 12 -20.63 -6.92 24.35
N GLY A 13 -19.73 -7.77 23.85
CA GLY A 13 -18.49 -8.10 24.56
C GLY A 13 -17.46 -6.97 24.57
N THR A 14 -17.39 -6.16 23.53
CA THR A 14 -16.48 -5.02 23.46
C THR A 14 -16.96 -3.82 24.30
N LEU A 15 -18.26 -3.60 24.38
CA LEU A 15 -18.83 -2.58 25.25
C LEU A 15 -18.71 -2.94 26.77
N ALA A 16 -18.71 -4.22 27.11
CA ALA A 16 -18.50 -4.67 28.49
C ALA A 16 -17.03 -4.60 28.94
N ALA A 17 -16.07 -4.76 28.02
CA ALA A 17 -14.63 -4.62 28.34
C ALA A 17 -14.23 -3.15 28.57
N ALA A 18 -14.87 -2.20 27.88
CA ALA A 18 -14.65 -0.77 28.12
C ALA A 18 -15.22 -0.27 29.46
N GLY A 19 -16.25 -0.94 29.99
CA GLY A 19 -16.89 -0.59 31.25
C GLY A 19 -16.23 -1.10 32.55
N ILE A 20 -15.27 -2.04 32.40
CA ILE A 20 -14.63 -2.67 33.59
C ILE A 20 -13.33 -1.94 34.02
N LEU A 21 -12.78 -1.06 33.19
CA LEU A 21 -11.55 -0.31 33.49
C LEU A 21 -11.80 1.14 34.00
N GLY A 22 -13.05 1.55 34.17
CA GLY A 22 -13.43 2.92 34.52
C GLY A 22 -13.86 3.17 35.95
N GLY A 23 -13.37 2.47 36.95
CA GLY A 23 -13.78 2.61 38.34
C GLY A 23 -12.66 2.94 39.31
N GLY A 24 -12.38 4.22 39.52
CA GLY A 24 -11.45 4.66 40.59
C GLY A 24 -11.31 6.18 40.65
N THR A 25 -12.28 6.88 41.25
CA THR A 25 -12.17 8.31 41.60
C THR A 25 -11.33 8.47 42.85
N VAL A 26 -10.21 9.16 42.76
CA VAL A 26 -9.49 9.74 43.90
C VAL A 26 -9.35 11.23 43.65
N PHE A 27 -9.91 12.03 44.54
CA PHE A 27 -9.72 13.48 44.59
C PHE A 27 -8.36 13.81 45.17
N ALA A 28 -7.61 14.70 44.52
CA ALA A 28 -6.47 15.39 45.13
C ALA A 28 -6.31 16.79 44.53
N GLU A 29 -5.96 17.72 45.40
CA GLU A 29 -5.83 19.17 45.24
C GLU A 29 -4.82 19.62 44.16
N GLU A 30 -5.11 20.79 43.58
CA GLU A 30 -4.26 21.47 42.60
C GLU A 30 -2.94 21.96 43.23
N PRO A 31 -1.83 21.83 42.52
CA PRO A 31 -0.71 22.76 42.62
C PRO A 31 -0.35 23.40 41.27
N ALA A 32 0.28 24.58 41.44
CA ALA A 32 0.59 25.61 40.47
C ALA A 32 1.15 25.18 39.12
N VAL A 33 0.69 25.92 38.09
CA VAL A 33 1.07 25.86 36.68
C VAL A 33 2.57 26.09 36.49
N THR A 34 3.29 25.07 36.06
CA THR A 34 4.54 25.18 35.36
C THR A 34 4.32 24.79 33.92
N GLN A 35 4.56 25.68 32.97
CA GLN A 35 4.47 25.41 31.55
C GLN A 35 5.41 24.27 31.20
N LEU A 36 4.86 23.07 30.96
CA LEU A 36 5.54 21.95 30.41
C LEU A 36 5.26 21.90 28.89
N ALA A 37 6.30 21.56 28.13
CA ALA A 37 6.26 21.39 26.69
C ALA A 37 5.08 20.51 26.25
N GLU A 38 4.48 20.90 25.16
CA GLU A 38 3.27 20.38 24.52
C GLU A 38 3.23 18.85 24.48
N VAL A 39 2.56 18.26 25.44
CA VAL A 39 2.03 16.90 25.36
C VAL A 39 0.99 16.93 24.25
N VAL A 40 1.04 16.02 23.31
CA VAL A 40 0.01 15.87 22.27
C VAL A 40 -1.33 15.68 22.97
N VAL A 41 -2.07 16.77 23.07
CA VAL A 41 -3.39 16.77 23.70
C VAL A 41 -4.34 16.09 22.71
N ILE A 42 -4.94 15.00 23.13
CA ILE A 42 -6.11 14.42 22.47
C ILE A 42 -7.23 15.46 22.57
N GLY A 43 -7.25 16.46 21.73
CA GLY A 43 -8.25 17.53 21.90
C GLY A 43 -8.31 18.56 20.79
N ASP A 44 -7.29 18.66 19.98
CA ASP A 44 -7.33 19.57 18.83
C ASP A 44 -7.17 18.80 17.52
N ARG A 45 -8.31 18.38 16.98
CA ARG A 45 -8.42 17.56 15.76
C ARG A 45 -7.79 18.21 14.54
N ASN A 46 -7.69 19.55 14.54
CA ASN A 46 -7.06 20.32 13.45
C ASN A 46 -5.56 20.51 13.65
N LYS A 47 -5.06 20.47 14.89
CA LYS A 47 -3.61 20.58 15.18
C LYS A 47 -2.83 19.29 14.99
N GLU A 48 -3.51 18.11 15.01
CA GLU A 48 -2.87 16.84 14.69
C GLU A 48 -2.41 16.76 13.23
N ARG A 49 -2.91 17.65 12.36
CA ARG A 49 -2.73 17.62 10.91
C ARG A 49 -2.19 18.94 10.41
N GLU A 50 -0.92 19.10 10.56
CA GLU A 50 -0.23 20.26 10.00
C GLU A 50 0.00 20.02 8.51
N VAL A 51 -0.71 20.80 7.67
CA VAL A 51 -0.59 20.74 6.21
C VAL A 51 0.51 21.68 5.76
N LEU A 52 1.41 21.21 4.94
CA LEU A 52 2.41 22.06 4.30
C LEU A 52 1.70 23.01 3.31
N PRO A 53 2.00 24.32 3.31
CA PRO A 53 1.44 25.24 2.33
C PRO A 53 1.57 24.72 0.89
N GLY A 54 0.48 24.84 0.12
CA GLY A 54 0.31 24.14 -1.15
C GLY A 54 -0.64 22.96 -1.08
N ASP A 55 -0.93 22.47 0.11
CA ASP A 55 -1.97 21.49 0.47
C ASP A 55 -1.80 20.08 -0.14
N PHE A 56 -0.62 19.69 -0.61
CA PHE A 56 -0.39 18.35 -1.16
C PHE A 56 0.20 17.35 -0.16
N VAL A 57 0.87 17.81 0.90
CA VAL A 57 1.50 16.95 1.90
C VAL A 57 1.28 17.45 3.32
N TYR A 58 1.14 16.51 4.26
CA TYR A 58 1.18 16.76 5.69
C TYR A 58 2.61 16.80 6.20
N THR A 59 2.87 17.60 7.25
CA THR A 59 4.17 17.71 7.91
C THR A 59 4.35 16.78 9.10
N LYS A 60 3.28 16.05 9.51
CA LYS A 60 3.33 15.11 10.63
C LYS A 60 3.12 13.68 10.15
N SER A 61 3.87 12.75 10.73
CA SER A 61 3.61 11.31 10.56
C SER A 61 2.31 10.91 11.23
N GLN A 62 1.59 9.96 10.65
CA GLN A 62 0.25 9.59 11.12
C GLN A 62 0.18 8.14 11.62
N THR A 63 1.32 7.45 11.69
CA THR A 63 1.29 5.99 11.86
C THR A 63 2.30 5.45 12.86
N GLY A 64 1.88 4.37 13.53
CA GLY A 64 2.70 3.64 14.48
C GLY A 64 3.19 4.51 15.63
N PHE A 65 4.34 4.16 16.21
CA PHE A 65 4.94 4.94 17.31
C PHE A 65 5.50 6.31 16.86
N LEU A 66 5.54 6.60 15.56
CA LEU A 66 5.91 7.92 15.02
C LEU A 66 4.71 8.85 14.83
N SER A 67 3.49 8.40 15.17
CA SER A 67 2.27 9.21 15.03
C SER A 67 2.39 10.53 15.79
N GLY A 68 2.05 11.64 15.13
CA GLY A 68 2.15 13.00 15.68
C GLY A 68 3.54 13.63 15.62
N LYS A 69 4.60 12.88 15.33
CA LYS A 69 5.97 13.45 15.18
C LYS A 69 6.05 14.24 13.87
N ASN A 70 6.73 15.40 13.94
CA ASN A 70 7.00 16.20 12.75
C ASN A 70 7.89 15.41 11.75
N THR A 71 7.73 15.66 10.46
CA THR A 71 8.56 15.06 9.42
C THR A 71 10.06 15.21 9.69
N LEU A 72 10.50 16.32 10.29
CA LEU A 72 11.89 16.54 10.68
C LEU A 72 12.35 15.61 11.83
N ASP A 73 11.42 15.07 12.63
CA ASP A 73 11.66 14.19 13.77
C ASP A 73 11.54 12.69 13.42
N VAL A 74 11.41 12.37 12.14
CA VAL A 74 11.31 10.99 11.65
C VAL A 74 12.61 10.59 10.95
N PRO A 75 13.35 9.55 11.42
CA PRO A 75 14.64 9.18 10.85
C PRO A 75 14.53 8.28 9.60
N PHE A 76 13.52 8.52 8.75
CA PHE A 76 13.25 7.76 7.52
C PHE A 76 12.73 8.70 6.44
N THR A 77 12.94 8.30 5.17
CA THR A 77 12.29 8.97 4.03
C THR A 77 10.81 8.69 4.05
N GLN A 78 10.00 9.74 4.07
CA GLN A 78 8.54 9.67 4.09
C GLN A 78 7.91 10.72 3.19
N MET A 79 6.67 10.45 2.74
CA MET A 79 5.78 11.40 2.08
C MET A 79 4.35 11.12 2.52
N ASN A 80 3.65 12.15 2.97
CA ASN A 80 2.33 12.02 3.54
C ASN A 80 1.33 12.87 2.75
N PHE A 81 0.59 12.24 1.83
CA PHE A 81 -0.33 12.91 0.91
C PHE A 81 -1.65 13.29 1.60
N THR A 82 -2.16 14.46 1.25
CA THR A 82 -3.44 14.99 1.71
C THR A 82 -4.60 14.49 0.86
N GLU A 83 -5.84 14.75 1.32
CA GLU A 83 -7.05 14.53 0.54
C GLU A 83 -7.03 15.30 -0.79
N LYS A 84 -6.57 16.57 -0.81
CA LYS A 84 -6.41 17.37 -2.03
C LYS A 84 -5.51 16.66 -3.04
N ALA A 85 -4.36 16.12 -2.60
CA ALA A 85 -3.47 15.37 -3.49
C ALA A 85 -4.16 14.13 -4.07
N MET A 86 -4.93 13.40 -3.26
CA MET A 86 -5.68 12.22 -3.70
C MET A 86 -6.76 12.60 -4.72
N GLU A 87 -7.55 13.62 -4.47
CA GLU A 87 -8.61 14.08 -5.37
C GLU A 87 -8.07 14.64 -6.70
N THR A 88 -6.90 15.30 -6.65
CA THR A 88 -6.30 15.93 -7.82
C THR A 88 -5.74 14.94 -8.84
N PHE A 89 -5.05 13.88 -8.35
CA PHE A 89 -4.29 12.99 -9.23
C PHE A 89 -4.97 11.66 -9.52
N THR A 90 -6.04 11.31 -8.81
CA THR A 90 -6.67 10.02 -8.95
C THR A 90 -7.85 10.03 -9.94
N GLY A 91 -8.22 8.85 -10.40
CA GLY A 91 -9.39 8.62 -11.23
C GLY A 91 -10.05 7.29 -10.85
N PRO A 92 -11.28 7.04 -11.29
CA PRO A 92 -12.06 5.88 -10.87
C PRO A 92 -11.48 4.54 -11.32
N ASP A 93 -10.66 4.51 -12.36
CA ASP A 93 -10.01 3.31 -12.91
C ASP A 93 -8.62 3.03 -12.31
N LYS A 94 -7.92 4.07 -11.79
CA LYS A 94 -6.58 3.97 -11.22
C LYS A 94 -6.38 4.88 -10.01
N PRO A 95 -7.07 4.65 -8.93
CA PRO A 95 -7.04 5.62 -7.84
C PRO A 95 -5.65 5.74 -7.18
N MET A 96 -4.96 4.66 -6.90
CA MET A 96 -3.70 4.66 -6.15
C MET A 96 -2.48 4.96 -7.01
N ASP A 97 -2.45 4.45 -8.23
CA ASP A 97 -1.28 4.52 -9.11
C ASP A 97 -0.92 5.96 -9.47
N ALA A 98 -1.93 6.78 -9.76
CA ALA A 98 -1.73 8.16 -10.16
C ALA A 98 -1.20 9.02 -9.00
N LEU A 99 -1.63 8.75 -7.77
CA LEU A 99 -1.16 9.44 -6.58
C LEU A 99 0.30 9.07 -6.26
N LEU A 100 0.60 7.78 -6.21
CA LEU A 100 1.93 7.29 -5.84
C LEU A 100 3.00 7.67 -6.87
N ALA A 101 2.60 7.96 -8.12
CA ALA A 101 3.50 8.50 -9.12
C ALA A 101 4.10 9.87 -8.76
N ASN A 102 3.59 10.58 -7.75
CA ASN A 102 4.18 11.81 -7.24
C ASN A 102 5.41 11.57 -6.37
N SER A 103 5.65 10.34 -5.92
CA SER A 103 6.88 9.96 -5.21
C SER A 103 7.93 9.45 -6.21
N PRO A 104 9.14 10.03 -6.27
CA PRO A 104 10.20 9.56 -7.17
C PRO A 104 10.71 8.16 -6.80
N SER A 105 10.51 7.74 -5.54
CA SER A 105 10.92 6.42 -5.03
C SER A 105 9.98 5.30 -5.44
N VAL A 106 8.78 5.64 -5.94
CA VAL A 106 7.72 4.68 -6.24
C VAL A 106 7.53 4.50 -7.73
N ARG A 107 7.58 3.27 -8.19
CA ARG A 107 7.27 2.88 -9.55
C ARG A 107 6.03 1.99 -9.57
N GLN A 108 5.15 2.24 -10.51
CA GLN A 108 3.93 1.45 -10.71
C GLN A 108 4.17 0.27 -11.64
N SER A 109 3.32 -0.75 -11.55
CA SER A 109 3.32 -1.90 -12.48
C SER A 109 2.43 -1.69 -13.71
N GLY A 110 1.55 -0.70 -13.70
CA GLY A 110 0.68 -0.37 -14.84
C GLY A 110 -0.59 -1.21 -14.99
N SER A 111 -0.91 -2.12 -14.08
CA SER A 111 -2.14 -2.91 -14.13
C SER A 111 -3.31 -2.19 -13.47
N ILE A 112 -4.45 -2.09 -14.15
CA ILE A 112 -5.71 -1.61 -13.55
C ILE A 112 -6.36 -2.64 -12.62
N LEU A 113 -5.89 -3.90 -12.66
CA LEU A 113 -6.44 -5.01 -11.87
C LEU A 113 -5.71 -5.16 -10.53
N HIS A 114 -4.40 -4.93 -10.51
CA HIS A 114 -3.54 -5.15 -9.35
C HIS A 114 -2.89 -3.84 -8.94
N GLY A 115 -3.03 -3.48 -7.69
CA GLY A 115 -2.25 -2.41 -7.07
C GLY A 115 -0.85 -2.92 -6.69
N ASP A 116 0.03 -3.13 -7.66
CA ASP A 116 1.41 -3.48 -7.44
C ASP A 116 2.30 -2.24 -7.58
N PHE A 117 3.11 -1.98 -6.57
CA PHE A 117 4.02 -0.85 -6.49
C PHE A 117 5.44 -1.34 -6.20
N PHE A 118 6.43 -0.55 -6.61
CA PHE A 118 7.83 -0.86 -6.39
C PHE A 118 8.49 0.32 -5.67
N PHE A 119 8.89 0.09 -4.44
CA PHE A 119 9.67 1.03 -3.64
C PHE A 119 11.14 0.63 -3.72
N ARG A 120 12.01 1.54 -4.12
CA ARG A 120 13.45 1.23 -4.23
C ARG A 120 13.74 -0.05 -5.02
N GLY A 121 12.86 -0.36 -6.00
CA GLY A 121 12.94 -1.58 -6.82
C GLY A 121 12.33 -2.83 -6.21
N LEU A 122 11.81 -2.79 -4.99
CA LEU A 122 11.16 -3.91 -4.31
C LEU A 122 9.64 -3.79 -4.33
N ARG A 123 8.96 -4.92 -4.56
CA ARG A 123 7.50 -4.96 -4.74
C ARG A 123 6.75 -4.89 -3.43
N THR A 124 5.67 -4.12 -3.42
CA THR A 124 4.57 -4.18 -2.45
C THR A 124 3.21 -4.20 -3.17
N ASN A 125 2.13 -4.53 -2.48
CA ASN A 125 0.78 -4.54 -3.06
C ASN A 125 -0.29 -4.10 -2.06
N GLY A 126 -1.54 -3.93 -2.54
CA GLY A 126 -2.64 -3.41 -1.73
C GLY A 126 -2.99 -4.21 -0.48
N THR A 127 -2.66 -5.52 -0.42
CA THR A 127 -2.90 -6.31 0.80
C THR A 127 -1.90 -6.02 1.92
N ASN A 128 -0.92 -5.20 1.63
CA ASN A 128 0.16 -4.84 2.55
C ASN A 128 -0.02 -3.45 3.14
N PHE A 129 -1.12 -2.78 2.83
CA PHE A 129 -1.42 -1.46 3.37
C PHE A 129 -1.83 -1.54 4.84
N TYR A 130 -1.47 -0.52 5.56
CA TYR A 130 -1.95 -0.26 6.92
C TYR A 130 -3.15 0.68 6.83
N VAL A 131 -4.27 0.30 7.41
CA VAL A 131 -5.48 1.12 7.49
C VAL A 131 -5.73 1.45 8.95
N ASN A 132 -5.65 2.70 9.34
CA ASN A 132 -5.77 3.12 10.73
C ASN A 132 -4.87 2.28 11.67
N ASN A 133 -3.58 2.15 11.34
CA ASN A 133 -2.58 1.31 12.04
C ASN A 133 -2.79 -0.22 11.97
N VAL A 134 -3.79 -0.71 11.25
CA VAL A 134 -4.06 -2.15 11.09
C VAL A 134 -3.55 -2.64 9.74
N PRO A 135 -2.57 -3.55 9.69
CA PRO A 135 -2.06 -4.09 8.43
C PRO A 135 -3.06 -5.05 7.76
N GLY A 136 -3.05 -5.13 6.45
CA GLY A 136 -3.59 -6.23 5.69
C GLY A 136 -5.10 -6.29 5.48
N VAL A 137 -5.86 -5.23 5.83
CA VAL A 137 -7.32 -5.23 5.70
C VAL A 137 -7.84 -4.81 4.33
N PHE A 138 -7.02 -4.19 3.48
CA PHE A 138 -7.42 -3.91 2.10
C PHE A 138 -7.24 -5.12 1.17
N THR A 139 -7.94 -5.09 0.04
CA THR A 139 -7.81 -6.10 -0.99
C THR A 139 -6.64 -5.79 -1.94
N GLN A 140 -6.16 -6.78 -2.65
CA GLN A 140 -5.10 -6.61 -3.65
C GLN A 140 -5.56 -5.81 -4.89
N PHE A 141 -6.88 -5.63 -5.06
CA PHE A 141 -7.47 -5.18 -6.31
C PHE A 141 -8.15 -3.83 -6.15
N ASN A 142 -7.77 -2.87 -6.97
CA ASN A 142 -8.36 -1.55 -7.08
C ASN A 142 -8.80 -0.99 -5.70
N THR A 143 -7.81 -0.60 -4.90
CA THR A 143 -8.03 -0.07 -3.54
C THR A 143 -8.83 1.22 -3.61
N PRO A 144 -9.96 1.36 -2.89
CA PRO A 144 -10.73 2.60 -2.89
C PRO A 144 -9.97 3.69 -2.15
N LEU A 145 -9.85 4.89 -2.76
CA LEU A 145 -9.29 6.05 -2.08
C LEU A 145 -10.34 6.99 -1.51
N TYR A 146 -11.58 6.92 -1.98
CA TYR A 146 -12.62 7.87 -1.57
C TYR A 146 -12.89 7.91 -0.04
N PRO A 147 -12.89 6.77 0.70
CA PRO A 147 -13.01 6.79 2.16
C PRO A 147 -11.73 7.17 2.89
N ILE A 148 -10.64 7.51 2.19
CA ILE A 148 -9.33 7.81 2.75
C ILE A 148 -9.13 9.31 2.84
N GLU A 149 -8.59 9.76 3.95
CA GLU A 149 -8.27 11.15 4.22
C GLU A 149 -6.80 11.49 3.97
N SER A 150 -5.93 10.56 4.31
CA SER A 150 -4.49 10.73 4.11
C SER A 150 -3.81 9.41 3.79
N LEU A 151 -2.70 9.52 3.04
CA LEU A 151 -1.89 8.39 2.66
C LEU A 151 -0.42 8.71 2.92
N GLU A 152 0.19 7.97 3.83
CA GLU A 152 1.61 8.05 4.15
C GLU A 152 2.38 6.95 3.44
N VAL A 153 3.45 7.34 2.77
CA VAL A 153 4.47 6.46 2.20
C VAL A 153 5.71 6.55 3.06
N LEU A 154 6.14 5.43 3.62
CA LEU A 154 7.39 5.31 4.37
C LEU A 154 8.32 4.37 3.61
N SER A 155 9.45 4.89 3.11
CA SER A 155 10.42 4.10 2.34
C SER A 155 11.31 3.25 3.24
N GLY A 156 11.61 2.02 2.78
CA GLY A 156 12.44 1.05 3.49
C GLY A 156 11.67 0.00 4.30
N PRO A 157 12.36 -1.01 4.85
CA PRO A 157 11.78 -2.16 5.56
C PRO A 157 11.37 -1.79 7.00
N ASN A 158 10.38 -0.93 7.17
CA ASN A 158 10.01 -0.30 8.45
C ASN A 158 8.83 -0.99 9.17
N VAL A 159 8.61 -2.28 8.96
CA VAL A 159 7.46 -3.02 9.53
C VAL A 159 7.42 -2.97 11.06
N GLY A 160 8.56 -2.91 11.72
CA GLY A 160 8.66 -2.80 13.17
C GLY A 160 7.96 -1.57 13.76
N ILE A 161 7.79 -0.51 12.99
CA ILE A 161 7.13 0.75 13.42
C ILE A 161 5.63 0.55 13.69
N TYR A 162 5.00 -0.38 12.96
CA TYR A 162 3.54 -0.51 12.93
C TYR A 162 3.00 -1.79 13.57
N GLY A 163 3.85 -2.78 13.78
CA GLY A 163 3.45 -4.15 14.04
C GLY A 163 3.34 -4.98 12.75
N THR A 164 3.45 -6.28 12.87
CA THR A 164 3.58 -7.17 11.73
C THR A 164 2.29 -7.87 11.40
N GLY A 165 1.82 -7.73 10.15
CA GLY A 165 0.66 -8.45 9.61
C GLY A 165 1.06 -9.67 8.79
N VAL A 166 0.13 -10.60 8.59
CA VAL A 166 0.26 -11.69 7.61
C VAL A 166 -0.12 -11.17 6.24
N GLN A 167 0.83 -11.13 5.33
CA GLN A 167 0.66 -10.58 4.00
C GLN A 167 0.36 -11.67 2.97
N TYR A 168 -0.15 -11.26 1.81
CA TYR A 168 -0.57 -12.22 0.78
C TYR A 168 0.60 -12.81 -0.01
N GLU A 169 1.54 -11.96 -0.43
CA GLU A 169 2.64 -12.36 -1.29
C GLU A 169 4.01 -11.80 -0.88
N THR A 170 4.07 -10.65 -0.24
CA THR A 170 5.33 -9.97 0.12
C THR A 170 5.20 -9.30 1.49
N THR A 171 6.29 -8.99 2.13
CA THR A 171 6.36 -8.36 3.46
C THR A 171 6.75 -6.89 3.42
N ASN A 172 6.45 -6.16 2.35
CA ASN A 172 6.81 -4.74 2.18
C ASN A 172 8.32 -4.47 2.33
N PRO A 173 9.18 -5.18 1.61
CA PRO A 173 10.62 -5.06 1.82
C PRO A 173 11.18 -3.69 1.44
N GLY A 174 10.52 -2.96 0.55
CA GLY A 174 10.98 -1.66 0.05
C GLY A 174 10.27 -0.45 0.64
N GLY A 175 9.11 -0.63 1.28
CA GLY A 175 8.35 0.48 1.85
C GLY A 175 6.94 0.10 2.29
N ILE A 176 6.33 0.98 3.06
CA ILE A 176 5.01 0.82 3.66
C ILE A 176 4.09 1.92 3.12
N ILE A 177 2.84 1.56 2.86
CA ILE A 177 1.75 2.49 2.61
C ILE A 177 0.79 2.40 3.79
N SER A 178 0.58 3.53 4.46
CA SER A 178 -0.37 3.66 5.55
C SER A 178 -1.42 4.69 5.21
N VAL A 179 -2.66 4.39 5.49
CA VAL A 179 -3.80 5.26 5.22
C VAL A 179 -4.60 5.52 6.48
N LYS A 180 -5.10 6.74 6.62
CA LYS A 180 -6.13 7.11 7.58
C LYS A 180 -7.45 7.30 6.85
N THR A 181 -8.51 6.78 7.44
CA THR A 181 -9.86 6.93 6.90
C THR A 181 -10.47 8.26 7.32
N LYS A 182 -11.36 8.79 6.49
CA LYS A 182 -12.09 10.04 6.77
C LYS A 182 -12.88 9.91 8.06
N VAL A 183 -12.71 10.89 8.95
CA VAL A 183 -13.55 11.08 10.16
C VAL A 183 -14.45 12.28 9.98
N ALA A 184 -15.49 12.40 10.80
CA ALA A 184 -16.39 13.56 10.76
C ALA A 184 -15.62 14.83 11.14
N PRO A 185 -15.63 15.90 10.33
CA PRO A 185 -15.06 17.19 10.69
C PRO A 185 -15.96 17.92 11.70
N ASP A 186 -15.47 19.03 12.25
CA ASP A 186 -16.24 19.83 13.21
C ASP A 186 -17.45 20.54 12.57
N GLU A 187 -17.34 20.88 11.29
CA GLU A 187 -18.45 21.37 10.48
C GLU A 187 -19.09 20.21 9.71
N ARG A 188 -20.40 20.24 9.56
CA ARG A 188 -21.12 19.24 8.79
C ARG A 188 -20.65 19.29 7.34
N VAL A 189 -20.38 18.11 6.77
CA VAL A 189 -20.06 17.92 5.34
C VAL A 189 -21.15 17.08 4.70
N PHE A 190 -21.60 17.53 3.52
CA PHE A 190 -22.40 16.73 2.61
C PHE A 190 -21.99 17.06 1.17
N ASP A 191 -21.14 16.18 0.62
CA ASP A 191 -20.59 16.32 -0.72
C ASP A 191 -21.15 15.24 -1.66
N TYR A 192 -21.49 15.67 -2.87
CA TYR A 192 -21.75 14.77 -4.00
C TYR A 192 -20.68 14.98 -5.06
N THR A 193 -20.04 13.89 -5.48
CA THR A 193 -19.03 13.94 -6.55
C THR A 193 -19.42 13.01 -7.68
N GLN A 194 -19.44 13.56 -8.90
CA GLN A 194 -19.62 12.84 -10.15
C GLN A 194 -18.34 12.87 -10.95
N THR A 195 -17.85 11.71 -11.38
CA THR A 195 -16.73 11.60 -12.32
C THR A 195 -17.14 10.92 -13.61
N VAL A 196 -16.49 11.31 -14.71
CA VAL A 196 -16.58 10.61 -15.99
C VAL A 196 -15.17 10.44 -16.53
N SER A 197 -14.74 9.23 -16.74
CA SER A 197 -13.35 8.93 -17.15
C SER A 197 -13.31 8.02 -18.36
N GLY A 198 -12.25 8.16 -19.16
CA GLY A 198 -11.92 7.28 -20.25
C GLY A 198 -13.01 7.21 -21.34
N ARG A 199 -13.61 6.04 -21.52
CA ARG A 199 -14.62 5.76 -22.55
C ARG A 199 -16.05 5.69 -21.97
N GLY A 200 -16.29 6.42 -20.87
CA GLY A 200 -17.57 6.47 -20.18
C GLY A 200 -17.60 5.56 -18.93
N LEU A 201 -16.52 5.56 -18.15
CA LEU A 201 -16.55 5.06 -16.78
C LEU A 201 -17.09 6.18 -15.89
N PHE A 202 -18.28 5.97 -15.36
CA PHE A 202 -18.92 6.87 -14.40
C PHE A 202 -18.54 6.44 -12.98
N GLY A 203 -18.22 7.42 -12.15
CA GLY A 203 -18.05 7.26 -10.71
C GLY A 203 -18.92 8.27 -9.98
N GLU A 204 -19.73 7.79 -9.07
CA GLU A 204 -20.61 8.58 -8.21
C GLU A 204 -20.23 8.35 -6.76
N TYR A 205 -20.08 9.43 -6.01
CA TYR A 205 -19.65 9.36 -4.63
C TYR A 205 -20.47 10.31 -3.76
N LEU A 206 -20.87 9.83 -2.60
CA LEU A 206 -21.45 10.64 -1.53
C LEU A 206 -20.51 10.63 -0.34
N ASP A 207 -20.39 11.76 0.31
CA ASP A 207 -19.59 11.96 1.50
C ASP A 207 -20.38 12.79 2.51
N TYR A 208 -20.84 12.15 3.57
CA TYR A 208 -21.57 12.77 4.65
C TYR A 208 -20.82 12.64 5.95
N GLY A 209 -20.67 13.74 6.68
CA GLY A 209 -20.03 13.75 7.99
C GLY A 209 -20.64 14.78 8.92
N GLU A 210 -20.88 14.37 10.16
CA GLU A 210 -21.44 15.24 11.20
C GLU A 210 -20.97 14.80 12.59
N ARG A 211 -20.84 15.78 13.49
CA ARG A 211 -20.50 15.55 14.90
C ARG A 211 -21.64 15.97 15.81
N PHE A 212 -21.77 15.23 16.91
CA PHE A 212 -22.80 15.43 17.91
C PHE A 212 -22.27 15.18 19.33
N GLY A 213 -23.12 15.49 20.34
CA GLY A 213 -22.73 15.60 21.72
C GLY A 213 -22.47 17.06 22.10
N ASP A 214 -22.47 17.37 23.40
CA ASP A 214 -22.33 18.74 23.91
C ASP A 214 -20.96 19.35 23.55
N LYS A 215 -19.91 18.50 23.43
CA LYS A 215 -18.56 18.87 23.05
C LYS A 215 -18.19 18.39 21.64
N LYS A 216 -19.19 17.96 20.85
CA LYS A 216 -18.97 17.30 19.55
C LYS A 216 -18.04 16.08 19.64
N GLU A 217 -18.11 15.36 20.74
CA GLU A 217 -17.24 14.23 21.05
C GLU A 217 -17.47 13.03 20.15
N TRP A 218 -18.69 12.84 19.62
CA TRP A 218 -19.04 11.79 18.69
C TRP A 218 -19.03 12.28 17.25
N GLY A 219 -18.44 11.49 16.35
CA GLY A 219 -18.45 11.73 14.92
C GLY A 219 -18.98 10.53 14.13
N VAL A 220 -19.72 10.80 13.05
CA VAL A 220 -20.10 9.81 12.04
C VAL A 220 -19.74 10.34 10.67
N ARG A 221 -18.96 9.57 9.89
CA ARG A 221 -18.67 9.83 8.48
C ARG A 221 -19.12 8.63 7.64
N ILE A 222 -19.90 8.88 6.61
CA ILE A 222 -20.35 7.86 5.66
C ILE A 222 -19.92 8.26 4.27
N THR A 223 -19.22 7.37 3.59
CA THR A 223 -18.83 7.55 2.19
C THR A 223 -19.39 6.40 1.34
N THR A 224 -19.85 6.71 0.13
CA THR A 224 -20.30 5.71 -0.82
C THR A 224 -19.55 5.81 -2.13
N GLU A 225 -19.49 4.71 -2.86
CA GLU A 225 -18.90 4.62 -4.19
C GLU A 225 -19.83 3.82 -5.11
N ASN A 226 -20.09 4.34 -6.29
CA ASN A 226 -20.74 3.61 -7.38
C ASN A 226 -19.95 3.83 -8.67
N LEU A 227 -19.40 2.76 -9.24
CA LEU A 227 -18.59 2.76 -10.46
C LEU A 227 -19.31 1.96 -11.54
N ASN A 228 -19.48 2.52 -12.72
CA ASN A 228 -20.08 1.78 -13.84
C ASN A 228 -19.57 2.32 -15.17
N GLY A 229 -19.09 1.44 -16.03
CA GLY A 229 -18.77 1.80 -17.42
C GLY A 229 -17.45 1.28 -17.93
N SER A 230 -17.00 1.85 -19.04
CA SER A 230 -15.82 1.42 -19.79
C SER A 230 -14.63 2.33 -19.48
N THR A 231 -13.49 1.74 -19.14
CA THR A 231 -12.23 2.47 -18.91
C THR A 231 -11.64 3.00 -20.23
N SER A 232 -10.52 3.69 -20.17
CA SER A 232 -9.77 4.13 -21.36
C SER A 232 -9.24 2.97 -22.21
N VAL A 233 -9.08 1.78 -21.63
CA VAL A 233 -8.67 0.55 -22.34
C VAL A 233 -9.88 -0.13 -22.95
N LYS A 234 -9.82 -0.46 -24.25
CA LYS A 234 -10.87 -1.18 -24.95
C LYS A 234 -11.13 -2.54 -24.28
N GLY A 235 -12.38 -3.03 -24.32
CA GLY A 235 -12.76 -4.31 -23.72
C GLY A 235 -12.75 -4.34 -22.18
N THR A 236 -12.38 -3.24 -21.52
CA THR A 236 -12.31 -3.20 -20.06
C THR A 236 -13.48 -2.42 -19.47
N LYS A 237 -14.25 -3.10 -18.63
CA LYS A 237 -15.39 -2.51 -17.91
C LYS A 237 -15.22 -2.71 -16.41
N ILE A 238 -15.66 -1.72 -15.63
CA ILE A 238 -15.72 -1.76 -14.18
C ILE A 238 -17.16 -1.57 -13.75
N ASN A 239 -17.62 -2.43 -12.83
CA ASN A 239 -18.85 -2.26 -12.08
C ASN A 239 -18.51 -2.46 -10.60
N GLY A 240 -18.66 -1.43 -9.80
CA GLY A 240 -18.26 -1.42 -8.40
C GLY A 240 -19.22 -0.64 -7.54
N GLN A 241 -19.46 -1.14 -6.34
CA GLN A 241 -20.26 -0.46 -5.32
C GLN A 241 -19.58 -0.61 -3.97
N GLY A 242 -19.53 0.48 -3.23
CA GLY A 242 -18.96 0.52 -1.89
C GLY A 242 -19.76 1.39 -0.94
N ILE A 243 -19.78 0.99 0.31
CA ILE A 243 -20.25 1.81 1.42
C ILE A 243 -19.27 1.65 2.58
N PHE A 244 -18.89 2.78 3.14
CA PHE A 244 -17.93 2.86 4.23
C PHE A 244 -18.47 3.80 5.31
N ALA A 245 -18.35 3.40 6.55
CA ALA A 245 -18.73 4.19 7.70
C ALA A 245 -17.59 4.28 8.70
N ASN A 246 -17.37 5.47 9.21
CA ASN A 246 -16.44 5.74 10.28
C ASN A 246 -17.26 6.33 11.46
N ILE A 247 -17.09 5.76 12.63
CA ILE A 247 -17.68 6.25 13.87
C ILE A 247 -16.54 6.52 14.82
N ASP A 248 -16.39 7.75 15.25
CA ASP A 248 -15.35 8.13 16.20
C ASP A 248 -15.92 8.76 17.47
N HIS A 249 -15.22 8.55 18.57
CA HIS A 249 -15.48 9.18 19.85
C HIS A 249 -14.17 9.73 20.40
N THR A 250 -14.14 11.01 20.75
CA THR A 250 -12.94 11.69 21.21
C THR A 250 -13.25 12.55 22.44
N THR A 251 -12.53 12.26 23.52
CA THR A 251 -12.53 13.06 24.76
C THR A 251 -11.08 13.43 25.10
N ASP A 252 -10.87 14.09 26.24
CA ASP A 252 -9.52 14.44 26.73
C ASP A 252 -8.66 13.20 27.05
N HIS A 253 -9.27 12.05 27.31
CA HIS A 253 -8.58 10.83 27.73
C HIS A 253 -8.77 9.63 26.82
N VAL A 254 -9.76 9.66 25.94
CA VAL A 254 -10.12 8.50 25.10
C VAL A 254 -10.28 8.94 23.66
N LYS A 255 -9.75 8.14 22.74
CA LYS A 255 -10.00 8.26 21.31
C LYS A 255 -10.35 6.89 20.75
N ASP A 256 -11.59 6.73 20.34
CA ASP A 256 -12.10 5.55 19.65
C ASP A 256 -12.33 5.85 18.18
N ASN A 257 -12.02 4.89 17.31
CA ASN A 257 -12.31 4.97 15.90
C ASN A 257 -12.73 3.59 15.37
N LEU A 258 -13.95 3.49 14.88
CA LEU A 258 -14.49 2.29 14.26
C LEU A 258 -14.74 2.58 12.77
N PHE A 259 -14.01 1.94 11.89
CA PHE A 259 -14.23 1.99 10.46
C PHE A 259 -14.72 0.65 9.94
N ILE A 260 -15.83 0.66 9.19
CA ILE A 260 -16.43 -0.53 8.58
C ILE A 260 -16.68 -0.23 7.11
N GLY A 261 -16.35 -1.16 6.24
CA GLY A 261 -16.61 -1.04 4.81
C GLY A 261 -17.10 -2.34 4.18
N TYR A 262 -17.96 -2.20 3.20
CA TYR A 262 -18.33 -3.25 2.28
C TYR A 262 -18.11 -2.78 0.85
N ARG A 263 -17.48 -3.61 0.04
CA ARG A 263 -17.29 -3.33 -1.38
C ARG A 263 -17.57 -4.56 -2.22
N ASN A 264 -18.27 -4.36 -3.34
CA ASN A 264 -18.41 -5.29 -4.45
C ASN A 264 -17.75 -4.68 -5.69
N LEU A 265 -16.95 -5.44 -6.41
CA LEU A 265 -16.22 -4.97 -7.57
C LEU A 265 -16.09 -6.07 -8.62
N ASP A 266 -16.63 -5.81 -9.82
CA ASP A 266 -16.46 -6.62 -11.00
C ASP A 266 -15.62 -5.87 -12.04
N ILE A 267 -14.54 -6.50 -12.49
CA ILE A 267 -13.71 -6.00 -13.58
C ILE A 267 -13.73 -7.03 -14.71
N GLN A 268 -14.23 -6.62 -15.86
CA GLN A 268 -14.21 -7.41 -17.09
C GLN A 268 -13.02 -6.95 -17.93
N GLY A 269 -12.25 -7.90 -18.47
CA GLY A 269 -11.07 -7.58 -19.28
C GLY A 269 -9.92 -6.93 -18.50
N GLY A 270 -9.17 -6.06 -19.15
CA GLY A 270 -8.19 -5.17 -18.55
C GLY A 270 -6.83 -5.75 -18.21
N LEU A 271 -6.61 -7.05 -18.38
CA LEU A 271 -5.29 -7.62 -18.17
C LEU A 271 -4.38 -7.32 -19.37
N ARG A 272 -3.27 -6.64 -19.11
CA ARG A 272 -2.25 -6.27 -20.13
C ARG A 272 -0.86 -6.62 -19.64
N TRP A 273 -0.77 -7.78 -19.04
CA TRP A 273 0.43 -8.36 -18.47
C TRP A 273 0.89 -9.51 -19.35
N PHE A 274 2.06 -9.34 -19.94
CA PHE A 274 2.66 -10.28 -20.88
C PHE A 274 3.91 -10.92 -20.26
N ILE A 275 4.07 -12.20 -20.50
CA ILE A 275 5.23 -12.98 -20.09
C ILE A 275 6.03 -13.21 -21.36
N LEU A 276 7.27 -12.73 -21.41
CA LEU A 276 8.15 -12.94 -22.54
C LEU A 276 8.52 -14.42 -22.66
N ASP A 277 8.39 -14.97 -23.84
CA ASP A 277 8.92 -16.29 -24.16
C ASP A 277 10.43 -16.31 -23.94
N SER A 278 10.98 -17.46 -23.57
CA SER A 278 12.39 -17.63 -23.25
C SER A 278 13.35 -17.31 -24.41
N GLY A 279 12.85 -17.42 -25.63
CA GLY A 279 13.58 -17.14 -26.87
C GLY A 279 13.61 -15.65 -27.26
N VAL A 280 12.89 -14.78 -26.57
CA VAL A 280 12.85 -13.34 -26.88
C VAL A 280 14.21 -12.70 -26.60
N THR A 281 14.74 -12.00 -27.59
CA THR A 281 15.99 -11.24 -27.53
C THR A 281 15.76 -9.72 -27.57
N LYS A 282 14.60 -9.30 -28.06
CA LYS A 282 14.18 -7.91 -28.17
C LYS A 282 12.68 -7.80 -27.93
N LEU A 283 12.23 -6.74 -27.25
CA LEU A 283 10.81 -6.47 -27.13
C LEU A 283 10.20 -6.15 -28.49
N PRO A 284 9.00 -6.70 -28.80
CA PRO A 284 8.22 -6.25 -29.95
C PRO A 284 8.00 -4.74 -29.91
N ALA A 285 7.71 -4.15 -31.07
CA ALA A 285 7.28 -2.75 -31.12
C ALA A 285 6.09 -2.50 -30.19
N VAL A 286 6.06 -1.35 -29.54
CA VAL A 286 5.00 -1.05 -28.56
C VAL A 286 3.66 -0.92 -29.30
N PRO A 287 2.65 -1.71 -28.96
CA PRO A 287 1.31 -1.55 -29.54
C PRO A 287 0.58 -0.36 -28.88
N LYS A 288 -0.59 -0.01 -29.41
CA LYS A 288 -1.43 1.03 -28.81
C LYS A 288 -1.86 0.67 -27.39
N GLY A 289 -1.64 1.59 -26.44
CA GLY A 289 -2.05 1.45 -25.05
C GLY A 289 -3.54 1.24 -24.84
N SER A 290 -4.37 1.56 -25.82
CA SER A 290 -5.81 1.33 -25.80
C SER A 290 -6.25 -0.06 -26.31
N ASN A 291 -5.33 -0.89 -26.81
CA ASN A 291 -5.68 -2.20 -27.39
C ASN A 291 -6.36 -3.13 -26.37
N ASP A 292 -7.26 -3.95 -26.91
CA ASP A 292 -7.99 -4.97 -26.15
C ASP A 292 -7.29 -6.32 -26.22
N TYR A 293 -6.97 -6.88 -25.06
CA TYR A 293 -6.43 -8.23 -24.91
C TYR A 293 -7.36 -9.13 -24.10
N SER A 294 -8.62 -8.72 -23.96
CA SER A 294 -9.63 -9.52 -23.28
C SER A 294 -10.08 -10.64 -24.17
N PHE A 295 -10.21 -11.84 -23.63
CA PHE A 295 -11.02 -12.88 -24.23
C PHE A 295 -12.45 -12.79 -23.66
N ASP A 296 -13.43 -13.18 -24.43
CA ASP A 296 -14.82 -13.16 -23.97
C ASP A 296 -15.00 -14.12 -22.79
N GLY A 297 -15.67 -13.67 -21.73
CA GLY A 297 -15.77 -14.36 -20.45
C GLY A 297 -14.67 -14.01 -19.42
N MET A 298 -13.70 -13.17 -19.77
CA MET A 298 -12.70 -12.69 -18.80
C MET A 298 -13.35 -11.79 -17.76
N VAL A 299 -13.24 -12.17 -16.49
CA VAL A 299 -13.81 -11.42 -15.37
C VAL A 299 -13.06 -11.68 -14.08
N LYS A 300 -12.98 -10.64 -13.24
CA LYS A 300 -12.54 -10.71 -11.85
C LYS A 300 -13.64 -10.11 -10.97
N SER A 301 -14.27 -10.94 -10.15
CA SER A 301 -15.34 -10.53 -9.22
C SER A 301 -14.88 -10.68 -7.79
N THR A 302 -14.92 -9.58 -7.04
CA THR A 302 -14.58 -9.55 -5.62
C THR A 302 -15.70 -8.90 -4.83
N HIS A 303 -16.00 -9.44 -3.67
CA HIS A 303 -16.82 -8.76 -2.68
C HIS A 303 -16.31 -9.02 -1.26
N GLY A 304 -16.49 -8.09 -0.37
CA GLY A 304 -16.01 -8.30 0.98
C GLY A 304 -16.31 -7.20 1.97
N TRP A 305 -16.15 -7.57 3.22
CA TRP A 305 -16.21 -6.69 4.38
C TRP A 305 -14.82 -6.45 4.91
N LEU A 306 -14.59 -5.24 5.39
CA LEU A 306 -13.43 -4.88 6.16
C LEU A 306 -13.85 -4.05 7.37
N MET A 307 -13.07 -4.16 8.46
CA MET A 307 -13.29 -3.38 9.67
C MET A 307 -11.95 -3.10 10.33
N THR A 308 -11.78 -1.87 10.86
CA THR A 308 -10.74 -1.54 11.83
C THR A 308 -11.38 -0.89 13.05
N TYR A 309 -10.85 -1.18 14.22
CA TYR A 309 -11.17 -0.50 15.45
C TYR A 309 -9.88 -0.11 16.16
N ASN A 310 -9.79 1.15 16.53
CA ASN A 310 -8.67 1.71 17.26
C ASN A 310 -9.21 2.31 18.56
N HIS A 311 -8.53 2.07 19.66
CA HIS A 311 -8.78 2.64 20.96
C HIS A 311 -7.47 3.17 21.52
N ASP A 312 -7.40 4.46 21.79
CA ASP A 312 -6.29 5.10 22.48
C ASP A 312 -6.79 5.65 23.81
N GLN A 313 -6.07 5.34 24.90
CA GLN A 313 -6.43 5.72 26.27
C GLN A 313 -5.26 6.43 26.92
N LYS A 314 -5.47 7.67 27.32
CA LYS A 314 -4.55 8.39 28.21
C LYS A 314 -4.93 8.07 29.66
N PHE A 315 -4.10 7.30 30.38
CA PHE A 315 -4.33 6.96 31.77
C PHE A 315 -3.94 8.13 32.70
N ASN A 316 -2.82 8.75 32.42
CA ASN A 316 -2.28 9.91 33.12
C ASN A 316 -1.16 10.56 32.27
N GLU A 317 -0.42 11.51 32.82
CA GLU A 317 0.68 12.21 32.12
C GLU A 317 1.89 11.32 31.80
N HIS A 318 2.00 10.14 32.44
CA HIS A 318 3.12 9.21 32.28
C HIS A 318 2.78 7.97 31.48
N TRP A 319 1.49 7.67 31.26
CA TRP A 319 1.08 6.40 30.66
C TRP A 319 -0.08 6.57 29.70
N ASP A 320 0.14 6.07 28.50
CA ASP A 320 -0.89 5.85 27.49
C ASP A 320 -1.01 4.36 27.17
N GLY A 321 -2.19 3.94 26.72
CA GLY A 321 -2.42 2.59 26.22
C GLY A 321 -3.19 2.63 24.91
N PHE A 322 -3.02 1.58 24.11
CA PHE A 322 -3.75 1.46 22.86
C PHE A 322 -4.16 0.03 22.55
N PHE A 323 -5.25 -0.09 21.81
CA PHE A 323 -5.72 -1.36 21.27
C PHE A 323 -6.15 -1.15 19.81
N ASN A 324 -5.62 -1.97 18.90
CA ASN A 324 -6.00 -1.98 17.51
C ASN A 324 -6.57 -3.36 17.14
N PHE A 325 -7.68 -3.36 16.43
CA PHE A 325 -8.29 -4.58 15.89
C PHE A 325 -8.62 -4.38 14.41
N GLY A 326 -8.48 -5.44 13.63
CA GLY A 326 -8.90 -5.45 12.25
C GLY A 326 -9.33 -6.79 11.74
N MET A 327 -10.28 -6.76 10.84
CA MET A 327 -10.73 -7.94 10.12
C MET A 327 -11.04 -7.63 8.66
N GLN A 328 -10.80 -8.62 7.81
CA GLN A 328 -11.22 -8.61 6.43
C GLN A 328 -11.79 -9.98 6.08
N ARG A 329 -12.90 -9.96 5.37
CA ARG A 329 -13.40 -11.12 4.66
C ARG A 329 -13.58 -10.74 3.21
N ASN A 330 -12.73 -11.26 2.34
CA ASN A 330 -12.76 -10.99 0.92
C ASN A 330 -12.97 -12.29 0.16
N ASN A 331 -13.99 -12.31 -0.67
CA ASN A 331 -14.27 -13.39 -1.57
C ASN A 331 -13.90 -12.95 -2.99
N LEU A 332 -12.81 -13.48 -3.51
CA LEU A 332 -12.55 -13.49 -4.94
C LEU A 332 -13.31 -14.67 -5.52
N ASP A 333 -14.59 -14.46 -5.87
CA ASP A 333 -15.52 -15.53 -6.27
C ASP A 333 -15.27 -16.03 -7.66
N ARG A 334 -14.91 -15.12 -8.57
CA ARG A 334 -14.58 -15.42 -9.95
C ARG A 334 -13.29 -14.74 -10.32
N ASN A 335 -12.32 -15.53 -10.67
CA ASN A 335 -11.05 -15.06 -11.22
C ASN A 335 -10.81 -15.81 -12.54
N VAL A 336 -11.44 -15.35 -13.61
CA VAL A 336 -11.32 -15.88 -14.96
C VAL A 336 -10.41 -14.94 -15.74
N MET A 337 -9.11 -15.06 -15.48
CA MET A 337 -8.08 -14.23 -16.07
C MET A 337 -7.03 -15.09 -16.74
N ALA A 338 -6.24 -14.50 -17.62
CA ALA A 338 -5.02 -15.13 -18.08
C ALA A 338 -4.15 -15.47 -16.87
N ASN A 339 -3.61 -16.69 -16.83
CA ASN A 339 -2.86 -17.16 -15.68
C ASN A 339 -1.53 -16.42 -15.53
N GLY A 340 -1.27 -15.87 -14.36
CA GLY A 340 -0.10 -15.02 -14.07
C GLY A 340 1.28 -15.67 -14.30
N GLY A 341 1.38 -16.97 -14.37
CA GLY A 341 2.63 -17.70 -14.68
C GLY A 341 2.78 -18.13 -16.14
N SER A 342 1.70 -18.15 -16.92
CA SER A 342 1.67 -18.62 -18.30
C SER A 342 0.49 -18.02 -19.11
N GLY A 343 -0.04 -16.87 -18.68
CA GLY A 343 -1.27 -16.32 -19.23
C GLY A 343 -1.17 -15.83 -20.66
N TYR A 344 -0.48 -14.72 -20.87
CA TYR A 344 -0.16 -14.17 -22.20
C TYR A 344 1.32 -14.33 -22.45
N VAL A 345 1.71 -15.45 -23.05
CA VAL A 345 3.12 -15.65 -23.45
C VAL A 345 3.35 -14.93 -24.77
N LEU A 346 4.23 -13.94 -24.75
CA LEU A 346 4.53 -13.04 -25.84
C LEU A 346 5.84 -13.45 -26.52
N LYS A 347 5.80 -13.69 -27.83
CA LYS A 347 6.96 -13.91 -28.66
C LYS A 347 7.48 -12.61 -29.27
N GLU A 348 8.69 -12.63 -29.80
CA GLU A 348 9.36 -11.49 -30.41
C GLU A 348 8.62 -10.92 -31.63
N ASP A 349 7.91 -11.77 -32.39
CA ASP A 349 7.10 -11.41 -33.56
C ASP A 349 5.74 -10.80 -33.21
N GLY A 350 5.37 -10.72 -31.93
CA GLY A 350 4.07 -10.22 -31.45
C GLY A 350 3.01 -11.30 -31.27
N THR A 351 3.31 -12.56 -31.59
CA THR A 351 2.38 -13.68 -31.35
C THR A 351 2.16 -13.89 -29.86
N LEU A 352 0.90 -14.07 -29.47
CA LEU A 352 0.46 -14.37 -28.11
C LEU A 352 -0.06 -15.80 -28.02
N THR A 353 0.45 -16.58 -27.07
CA THR A 353 -0.21 -17.81 -26.61
C THR A 353 -1.00 -17.48 -25.36
N VAL A 354 -2.30 -17.82 -25.32
CA VAL A 354 -3.21 -17.41 -24.26
C VAL A 354 -3.69 -18.61 -23.46
N THR A 355 -3.42 -18.58 -22.15
CA THR A 355 -3.95 -19.58 -21.23
C THR A 355 -4.66 -18.90 -20.07
N ALA A 356 -5.74 -19.51 -19.59
CA ALA A 356 -6.45 -19.05 -18.40
C ALA A 356 -6.50 -20.14 -17.34
N LYS A 357 -6.58 -19.73 -16.09
CA LYS A 357 -6.85 -20.62 -14.95
C LYS A 357 -8.05 -20.08 -14.19
N PRO A 358 -9.28 -20.45 -14.58
CA PRO A 358 -10.48 -20.06 -13.82
C PRO A 358 -10.38 -20.53 -12.37
N GLY A 359 -10.90 -19.72 -11.46
CA GLY A 359 -10.82 -20.07 -10.05
C GLY A 359 -11.53 -19.10 -9.12
N ALA A 360 -11.43 -19.39 -7.83
CA ALA A 360 -11.87 -18.55 -6.74
C ALA A 360 -10.84 -18.61 -5.61
N THR A 361 -10.72 -17.52 -4.86
CA THR A 361 -9.77 -17.44 -3.74
C THR A 361 -10.37 -16.66 -2.57
N PRO A 362 -11.34 -17.24 -1.86
CA PRO A 362 -11.84 -16.63 -0.61
C PRO A 362 -10.76 -16.57 0.45
N GLN A 363 -10.72 -15.46 1.18
CA GLN A 363 -9.78 -15.28 2.27
C GLN A 363 -10.42 -14.56 3.45
N GLU A 364 -9.89 -14.85 4.64
CA GLU A 364 -10.22 -14.21 5.89
C GLU A 364 -8.93 -13.73 6.54
N TYR A 365 -8.94 -12.51 7.07
CA TYR A 365 -7.84 -11.90 7.78
C TYR A 365 -8.32 -11.35 9.11
N TYR A 366 -7.51 -11.52 10.14
CA TYR A 366 -7.74 -10.98 11.49
C TYR A 366 -6.42 -10.46 12.04
N TYR A 367 -6.51 -9.35 12.74
CA TYR A 367 -5.40 -8.72 13.41
C TYR A 367 -5.87 -8.13 14.74
N TRP A 368 -5.03 -8.19 15.74
CA TRP A 368 -5.15 -7.36 16.93
C TRP A 368 -3.78 -7.00 17.48
N GLN A 369 -3.72 -5.85 18.13
CA GLN A 369 -2.53 -5.32 18.78
C GLN A 369 -2.95 -4.63 20.07
N VAL A 370 -2.17 -4.80 21.12
CA VAL A 370 -2.28 -4.05 22.37
C VAL A 370 -0.91 -3.51 22.71
N GLY A 371 -0.86 -2.33 23.28
CA GLY A 371 0.39 -1.73 23.72
C GLY A 371 0.17 -0.61 24.73
N THR A 372 1.29 -0.17 25.27
CA THR A 372 1.35 0.95 26.20
C THR A 372 2.59 1.77 25.94
N THR A 373 2.50 3.08 26.14
CA THR A 373 3.63 4.00 26.06
C THR A 373 3.83 4.64 27.43
N ALA A 374 5.06 4.58 27.90
CA ALA A 374 5.50 5.22 29.12
C ALA A 374 6.31 6.48 28.80
N HIS A 375 5.94 7.59 29.43
CA HIS A 375 6.60 8.90 29.26
C HIS A 375 7.45 9.21 30.49
N TYR A 376 8.76 9.22 30.30
CA TYR A 376 9.74 9.42 31.38
C TYR A 376 10.79 10.46 31.04
N ASN A 377 11.42 11.01 32.08
CA ASN A 377 12.64 11.80 31.95
C ASN A 377 13.78 11.13 32.71
N THR A 378 14.92 10.95 32.07
CA THR A 378 16.18 10.55 32.74
C THR A 378 17.15 11.72 32.65
N GLY A 379 17.21 12.53 33.71
CA GLY A 379 17.83 13.83 33.63
C GLY A 379 17.13 14.72 32.59
N ASP A 380 17.88 15.22 31.63
CA ASP A 380 17.34 16.06 30.54
C ASP A 380 16.85 15.27 29.32
N VAL A 381 17.01 13.94 29.30
CA VAL A 381 16.54 13.08 28.23
C VAL A 381 15.08 12.73 28.47
N LYS A 382 14.22 13.03 27.49
CA LYS A 382 12.81 12.57 27.47
C LYS A 382 12.74 11.24 26.75
N HIS A 383 11.97 10.30 27.28
CA HIS A 383 11.73 8.97 26.74
C HIS A 383 10.24 8.74 26.50
N ASP A 384 9.90 8.27 25.31
CA ASP A 384 8.59 7.68 24.97
C ASP A 384 8.81 6.19 24.71
N ILE A 385 8.65 5.35 25.75
CA ILE A 385 8.92 3.91 25.69
C ILE A 385 7.62 3.17 25.36
N THR A 386 7.53 2.60 24.17
CA THR A 386 6.36 1.84 23.72
C THR A 386 6.65 0.35 23.77
N LEU A 387 5.83 -0.41 24.51
CA LEU A 387 5.77 -1.86 24.50
C LEU A 387 4.49 -2.31 23.82
N SER A 388 4.57 -3.21 22.84
CA SER A 388 3.37 -3.75 22.19
C SER A 388 3.49 -5.23 21.85
N TYR A 389 2.32 -5.88 21.80
CA TYR A 389 2.15 -7.23 21.29
C TYR A 389 1.06 -7.24 20.24
N ASN A 390 1.31 -7.92 19.10
CA ASN A 390 0.28 -8.14 18.11
C ASN A 390 0.20 -9.58 17.63
N GLN A 391 -0.96 -9.95 17.13
CA GLN A 391 -1.18 -11.22 16.48
C GLN A 391 -2.05 -11.05 15.22
N ALA A 392 -1.65 -11.72 14.15
CA ALA A 392 -2.34 -11.69 12.87
C ALA A 392 -2.56 -13.11 12.34
N TRP A 393 -3.69 -13.31 11.64
CA TRP A 393 -4.03 -14.55 10.95
C TRP A 393 -4.53 -14.27 9.55
N ARG A 394 -4.10 -15.11 8.60
CA ARG A 394 -4.68 -15.16 7.26
C ARG A 394 -5.04 -16.59 6.91
N ASN A 395 -6.32 -16.80 6.66
CA ASN A 395 -6.87 -18.07 6.22
C ASN A 395 -7.29 -17.94 4.74
N ARG A 396 -6.75 -18.79 3.88
CA ARG A 396 -6.97 -18.71 2.45
C ARG A 396 -7.51 -20.04 1.91
N LYS A 397 -8.52 -19.95 1.06
CA LYS A 397 -9.03 -21.06 0.25
C LYS A 397 -8.63 -20.87 -1.22
N SER A 398 -8.65 -21.95 -1.98
CA SER A 398 -8.51 -21.93 -3.43
C SER A 398 -9.50 -22.90 -4.08
N ALA A 399 -9.90 -22.59 -5.30
CA ALA A 399 -10.70 -23.51 -6.10
C ALA A 399 -9.93 -24.82 -6.36
N TYR A 400 -10.65 -25.95 -6.40
CA TYR A 400 -10.06 -27.24 -6.70
C TYR A 400 -10.79 -28.01 -7.83
N ASN A 401 -12.10 -27.85 -7.95
CA ASN A 401 -12.87 -28.36 -9.09
C ASN A 401 -12.93 -27.28 -10.17
N ASN A 402 -12.80 -27.63 -11.44
CA ASN A 402 -12.85 -26.71 -12.59
C ASN A 402 -11.76 -25.64 -12.66
N GLY A 403 -10.72 -25.72 -11.82
CA GLY A 403 -9.58 -24.80 -11.79
C GLY A 403 -8.38 -25.23 -12.63
N SER A 404 -8.57 -26.11 -13.63
CA SER A 404 -7.50 -26.54 -14.53
C SER A 404 -7.05 -25.42 -15.46
N LEU A 405 -5.78 -25.47 -15.86
CA LEU A 405 -5.26 -24.58 -16.89
C LEU A 405 -5.95 -24.87 -18.22
N VAL A 406 -6.53 -23.85 -18.84
CA VAL A 406 -7.23 -23.93 -20.13
C VAL A 406 -6.42 -23.19 -21.18
N ASN A 407 -6.09 -23.84 -22.28
CA ASN A 407 -5.55 -23.17 -23.43
C ASN A 407 -6.69 -22.46 -24.17
N ILE A 408 -6.61 -21.13 -24.24
CA ILE A 408 -7.60 -20.29 -24.93
C ILE A 408 -7.31 -20.24 -26.43
N GLY A 409 -6.03 -20.36 -26.83
CA GLY A 409 -5.60 -20.26 -28.22
C GLY A 409 -4.46 -19.27 -28.42
N THR A 410 -4.42 -18.71 -29.61
CA THR A 410 -3.43 -17.70 -29.99
C THR A 410 -4.09 -16.35 -30.25
N GLY A 411 -3.34 -15.30 -30.07
CA GLY A 411 -3.70 -13.93 -30.40
C GLY A 411 -2.50 -13.19 -30.99
N ASP A 412 -2.67 -11.91 -31.24
CA ASP A 412 -1.64 -11.06 -31.78
C ASP A 412 -1.56 -9.74 -30.99
N LEU A 413 -0.36 -9.27 -30.73
CA LEU A 413 -0.11 -8.09 -29.92
C LEU A 413 -0.71 -6.80 -30.51
N TYR A 414 -0.88 -6.73 -31.83
CA TYR A 414 -1.35 -5.52 -32.52
C TYR A 414 -2.84 -5.56 -32.83
N THR A 415 -3.43 -6.75 -33.01
CA THR A 415 -4.84 -6.93 -33.36
C THR A 415 -5.68 -7.41 -32.17
N GLY A 416 -5.05 -7.94 -31.12
CA GLY A 416 -5.75 -8.41 -29.92
C GLY A 416 -6.03 -9.90 -29.89
N ILE A 417 -7.02 -10.28 -29.08
CA ILE A 417 -7.43 -11.66 -28.85
C ILE A 417 -8.92 -11.75 -29.15
N HIS A 418 -9.32 -12.73 -29.99
CA HIS A 418 -10.71 -12.92 -30.40
C HIS A 418 -11.19 -14.32 -30.02
N GLN A 419 -11.05 -14.66 -28.74
CA GLN A 419 -11.34 -15.97 -28.21
C GLN A 419 -12.44 -15.88 -27.13
N THR A 420 -13.13 -16.98 -26.88
CA THR A 420 -14.19 -17.09 -25.88
C THR A 420 -13.87 -18.21 -24.91
N LEU A 421 -14.04 -17.98 -23.62
CA LEU A 421 -13.98 -19.01 -22.59
C LEU A 421 -15.31 -19.11 -21.84
N ALA A 422 -16.00 -20.19 -21.98
CA ALA A 422 -17.13 -20.56 -21.13
C ALA A 422 -16.59 -21.04 -19.79
N ALA A 423 -16.45 -20.12 -18.84
CA ALA A 423 -15.95 -20.44 -17.50
C ALA A 423 -17.09 -20.70 -16.50
N PRO A 424 -16.87 -21.58 -15.50
CA PRO A 424 -17.84 -21.79 -14.44
C PRO A 424 -18.16 -20.47 -13.70
N THR A 425 -19.42 -20.32 -13.28
CA THR A 425 -19.85 -19.17 -12.47
C THR A 425 -19.67 -19.40 -10.97
N LYS A 426 -19.50 -20.67 -10.56
CA LYS A 426 -19.24 -21.08 -9.17
C LYS A 426 -18.08 -22.05 -9.11
N PHE A 427 -17.32 -21.97 -8.04
CA PHE A 427 -16.18 -22.83 -7.78
C PHE A 427 -16.28 -23.45 -6.40
N ASP A 428 -16.03 -24.78 -6.34
CA ASP A 428 -15.79 -25.43 -5.06
C ASP A 428 -14.43 -25.02 -4.53
N THR A 429 -14.36 -24.65 -3.25
CA THR A 429 -13.13 -24.17 -2.63
C THR A 429 -12.73 -25.03 -1.43
N ARG A 430 -11.42 -25.19 -1.22
CA ARG A 430 -10.82 -25.89 -0.09
C ARG A 430 -9.71 -25.04 0.52
N TRP A 431 -9.33 -25.36 1.76
CA TRP A 431 -8.24 -24.64 2.43
C TRP A 431 -6.93 -24.79 1.63
N ASN A 432 -6.27 -23.66 1.38
CA ASN A 432 -4.95 -23.65 0.76
C ASN A 432 -3.89 -23.54 1.86
N ASN A 433 -3.93 -22.45 2.60
CA ASN A 433 -3.04 -22.24 3.74
C ASN A 433 -3.74 -21.46 4.87
N LYS A 434 -3.20 -21.63 6.07
CA LYS A 434 -3.51 -20.82 7.25
C LYS A 434 -2.19 -20.35 7.84
N THR A 435 -2.01 -19.04 7.92
CA THR A 435 -0.79 -18.42 8.43
C THR A 435 -1.11 -17.57 9.64
N ARG A 436 -0.25 -17.63 10.65
CA ARG A 436 -0.32 -16.81 11.87
C ARG A 436 1.05 -16.20 12.13
N ILE A 437 1.06 -14.92 12.51
CA ILE A 437 2.24 -14.22 13.01
C ILE A 437 1.91 -13.64 14.38
N LYS A 438 2.86 -13.73 15.29
CA LYS A 438 2.90 -13.00 16.55
C LYS A 438 4.11 -12.09 16.55
N SER A 439 3.98 -10.92 17.14
CA SER A 439 5.10 -9.98 17.26
C SER A 439 5.09 -9.29 18.62
N TYR A 440 6.27 -9.11 19.16
CA TYR A 440 6.55 -8.35 20.38
C TYR A 440 7.47 -7.21 19.98
N SER A 441 7.15 -5.99 20.39
CA SER A 441 7.93 -4.81 20.03
C SER A 441 8.19 -3.98 21.27
N LEU A 442 9.43 -3.54 21.43
CA LEU A 442 9.86 -2.55 22.42
C LEU A 442 10.58 -1.44 21.64
N VAL A 443 10.12 -0.22 21.78
CA VAL A 443 10.69 0.94 21.10
C VAL A 443 10.81 2.09 22.09
N ASP A 444 11.96 2.74 22.14
CA ASP A 444 12.19 3.98 22.87
C ASP A 444 12.48 5.11 21.89
N TYR A 445 11.65 6.15 21.92
CA TYR A 445 11.89 7.40 21.23
C TYR A 445 12.42 8.42 22.23
N MET A 446 13.66 8.83 22.06
CA MET A 446 14.37 9.72 22.97
C MET A 446 14.53 11.12 22.38
N THR A 447 14.38 12.15 23.22
CA THR A 447 14.62 13.54 22.85
C THR A 447 15.56 14.18 23.87
N TYR A 448 16.65 14.77 23.36
CA TYR A 448 17.62 15.53 24.19
C TYR A 448 18.12 16.74 23.39
N GLU A 449 17.75 17.94 23.82
CA GLU A 449 18.12 19.21 23.16
C GLU A 449 17.86 19.17 21.65
N LYS A 450 18.94 19.13 20.85
CA LYS A 450 18.91 19.06 19.36
C LYS A 450 18.96 17.67 18.81
N TRP A 451 18.84 16.64 19.65
CA TRP A 451 18.96 15.25 19.26
C TRP A 451 17.68 14.48 19.51
N ASN A 452 17.29 13.69 18.53
CA ASN A 452 16.30 12.64 18.75
C ASN A 452 16.93 11.29 18.39
N ALA A 453 16.55 10.24 19.13
CA ALA A 453 16.99 8.90 18.83
C ALA A 453 15.83 7.91 18.91
N VAL A 454 15.88 6.88 18.11
CA VAL A 454 14.95 5.75 18.13
C VAL A 454 15.76 4.48 18.37
N LEU A 455 15.35 3.67 19.35
CA LEU A 455 15.88 2.33 19.57
C LEU A 455 14.73 1.36 19.68
N GLY A 456 14.67 0.39 18.78
CA GLY A 456 13.59 -0.58 18.72
C GLY A 456 14.11 -2.01 18.52
N VAL A 457 13.43 -2.98 19.12
CA VAL A 457 13.62 -4.40 18.90
C VAL A 457 12.27 -5.08 18.73
N HIS A 458 12.18 -5.93 17.71
CA HIS A 458 10.96 -6.62 17.33
C HIS A 458 11.22 -8.12 17.22
N LYS A 459 10.53 -8.93 18.03
CA LYS A 459 10.56 -10.40 17.93
C LYS A 459 9.32 -10.87 17.19
N HIS A 460 9.51 -11.69 16.17
CA HIS A 460 8.44 -12.23 15.33
C HIS A 460 8.45 -13.75 15.37
N GLU A 461 7.26 -14.36 15.44
CA GLU A 461 7.04 -15.80 15.36
C GLU A 461 5.96 -16.09 14.31
N ALA A 462 6.30 -16.83 13.27
CA ALA A 462 5.38 -17.16 12.18
C ALA A 462 5.15 -18.66 12.10
N VAL A 463 3.90 -19.05 11.85
CA VAL A 463 3.49 -20.42 11.59
C VAL A 463 2.61 -20.44 10.35
N SER A 464 2.96 -21.24 9.37
CA SER A 464 2.18 -21.46 8.16
C SER A 464 1.84 -22.94 7.99
N ASN A 465 0.56 -23.25 7.81
CA ASN A 465 0.05 -24.58 7.56
C ASN A 465 -0.46 -24.66 6.13
N ALA A 466 0.18 -25.41 5.25
CA ALA A 466 -0.26 -25.71 3.89
C ALA A 466 -0.96 -27.07 3.85
N TYR A 467 -2.17 -27.11 3.28
CA TYR A 467 -3.00 -28.31 3.25
C TYR A 467 -2.67 -29.18 2.05
N LYS A 468 -2.40 -30.47 2.27
CA LYS A 468 -2.23 -31.49 1.23
C LYS A 468 -3.54 -32.23 1.00
N TYR A 469 -3.80 -32.56 -0.26
CA TYR A 469 -5.01 -33.22 -0.68
C TYR A 469 -4.68 -34.47 -1.49
N LYS A 470 -5.60 -35.46 -1.50
CA LYS A 470 -5.47 -36.72 -2.20
C LYS A 470 -5.13 -36.54 -3.69
N ASN A 471 -5.75 -35.56 -4.33
CA ASN A 471 -5.46 -35.13 -5.70
C ASN A 471 -5.98 -33.70 -5.97
N ALA A 472 -5.76 -33.19 -7.18
CA ALA A 472 -6.14 -31.84 -7.57
C ALA A 472 -7.67 -31.57 -7.44
N ASN A 473 -8.49 -32.57 -7.63
CA ASN A 473 -9.97 -32.46 -7.64
C ASN A 473 -10.63 -32.98 -6.35
N SER A 474 -9.89 -33.21 -5.28
CA SER A 474 -10.42 -33.73 -4.01
C SER A 474 -10.35 -32.68 -2.90
N SER A 475 -11.36 -32.65 -2.03
CA SER A 475 -11.35 -31.90 -0.77
C SER A 475 -10.86 -32.74 0.42
N GLU A 476 -10.53 -34.03 0.21
CA GLU A 476 -10.01 -34.93 1.22
C GLU A 476 -8.58 -34.54 1.60
N VAL A 477 -8.39 -34.12 2.86
CA VAL A 477 -7.09 -33.73 3.40
C VAL A 477 -6.29 -34.99 3.73
N THR A 478 -5.08 -35.11 3.17
CA THR A 478 -4.15 -36.24 3.43
C THR A 478 -3.00 -35.84 4.35
N GLY A 479 -2.80 -34.55 4.58
CA GLY A 479 -1.76 -34.04 5.45
C GLY A 479 -1.70 -32.52 5.52
N ILE A 480 -0.87 -32.01 6.40
CA ILE A 480 -0.60 -30.59 6.56
C ILE A 480 0.91 -30.41 6.65
N ASP A 481 1.47 -29.60 5.77
CA ASP A 481 2.85 -29.13 5.89
C ASP A 481 2.84 -27.92 6.81
N ARG A 482 3.56 -28.02 7.91
CA ARG A 482 3.72 -26.95 8.90
C ARG A 482 5.12 -26.37 8.80
N ALA A 483 5.19 -25.08 8.51
CA ALA A 483 6.41 -24.30 8.54
C ALA A 483 6.36 -23.33 9.74
N GLU A 484 7.42 -23.32 10.52
CA GLU A 484 7.60 -22.38 11.64
C GLU A 484 8.89 -21.61 11.43
N SER A 485 8.85 -20.33 11.73
CA SER A 485 10.02 -19.47 11.66
C SER A 485 9.92 -18.36 12.69
N ASP A 486 11.04 -17.94 13.22
CA ASP A 486 11.13 -16.79 14.11
C ASP A 486 12.30 -15.88 13.71
N ASP A 487 12.19 -14.64 14.09
CA ASP A 487 13.24 -13.66 13.85
C ASP A 487 13.20 -12.52 14.87
N THR A 488 14.35 -11.85 15.00
CA THR A 488 14.49 -10.63 15.77
C THR A 488 15.07 -9.55 14.85
N SER A 489 14.33 -8.46 14.70
CA SER A 489 14.66 -7.34 13.81
C SER A 489 14.87 -6.06 14.63
N PRO A 490 16.06 -5.44 14.60
CA PRO A 490 16.29 -4.15 15.21
C PRO A 490 15.79 -3.02 14.31
N THR A 491 15.42 -1.90 14.94
CA THR A 491 15.23 -0.59 14.30
C THR A 491 15.92 0.45 15.13
N TYR A 492 16.80 1.25 14.55
CA TYR A 492 17.42 2.37 15.27
C TYR A 492 17.64 3.56 14.34
N GLY A 493 17.61 4.73 14.93
CA GLY A 493 17.81 5.99 14.22
C GLY A 493 18.33 7.07 15.14
N LEU A 494 19.12 7.98 14.59
CA LEU A 494 19.61 9.17 15.25
C LEU A 494 19.33 10.38 14.38
N ILE A 495 18.82 11.44 14.97
CA ILE A 495 18.48 12.70 14.30
C ILE A 495 19.19 13.82 15.02
N TYR A 496 19.80 14.71 14.26
CA TYR A 496 20.40 15.96 14.75
C TYR A 496 19.72 17.15 14.09
N HIS A 497 19.28 18.10 14.88
CA HIS A 497 18.69 19.37 14.46
C HIS A 497 19.71 20.51 14.57
N PRO A 498 20.42 20.90 13.49
CA PRO A 498 21.27 22.07 13.49
C PRO A 498 20.51 23.34 13.90
N ASN A 499 19.26 23.45 13.44
CA ASN A 499 18.27 24.47 13.81
C ASN A 499 16.85 23.88 13.65
N GLU A 500 15.82 24.64 14.00
CA GLU A 500 14.40 24.22 13.98
C GLU A 500 13.86 23.81 12.60
N ASN A 501 14.48 24.26 11.51
CA ASN A 501 14.06 24.01 10.15
C ASN A 501 14.82 22.87 9.47
N MET A 502 15.78 22.24 10.16
CA MET A 502 16.69 21.27 9.56
C MET A 502 16.82 20.02 10.42
N SER A 503 16.90 18.88 9.77
CA SER A 503 17.36 17.64 10.39
C SER A 503 18.33 16.87 9.51
N ILE A 504 19.32 16.26 10.15
CA ILE A 504 20.23 15.28 9.56
C ILE A 504 19.99 13.99 10.34
N TYR A 505 19.79 12.88 9.64
CA TYR A 505 19.53 11.62 10.31
C TYR A 505 20.33 10.47 9.72
N ALA A 506 20.53 9.43 10.53
CA ALA A 506 21.00 8.13 10.11
C ALA A 506 20.12 7.06 10.76
N SER A 507 19.77 6.02 10.01
CA SER A 507 18.90 4.96 10.52
C SER A 507 19.25 3.60 9.96
N HIS A 508 18.82 2.56 10.71
CA HIS A 508 18.83 1.17 10.32
C HIS A 508 17.46 0.56 10.57
N SER A 509 16.97 -0.23 9.64
CA SER A 509 15.72 -0.97 9.78
C SER A 509 15.82 -2.34 9.10
N GLU A 510 15.12 -3.32 9.68
CA GLU A 510 15.02 -4.68 9.14
C GLU A 510 13.57 -5.11 9.02
N ASN A 511 13.32 -5.97 8.05
CA ASN A 511 12.06 -6.69 7.87
C ASN A 511 12.36 -8.15 7.54
N PHE A 512 11.43 -9.04 7.86
CA PHE A 512 11.56 -10.44 7.53
C PHE A 512 10.37 -10.95 6.73
N ASP A 513 10.61 -11.97 5.92
CA ASP A 513 9.59 -12.75 5.23
C ASP A 513 9.55 -14.14 5.86
N CYS A 514 8.35 -14.69 6.09
CA CYS A 514 8.20 -15.99 6.72
C CYS A 514 9.03 -17.07 6.02
N GLY A 515 9.60 -17.99 6.77
CA GLY A 515 10.40 -19.10 6.23
C GLY A 515 9.62 -19.91 5.19
N THR A 516 10.31 -20.35 4.17
CA THR A 516 9.73 -21.10 3.05
C THR A 516 10.10 -22.59 3.15
N GLY A 517 9.10 -23.45 3.02
CA GLY A 517 9.32 -24.89 2.91
C GLY A 517 9.95 -25.25 1.56
N VAL A 518 10.99 -26.06 1.57
CA VAL A 518 11.70 -26.53 0.38
C VAL A 518 10.85 -27.55 -0.36
N ASN A 519 10.63 -27.33 -1.66
CA ASN A 519 9.80 -28.20 -2.49
C ASN A 519 10.57 -29.40 -3.07
N THR A 520 9.88 -30.31 -3.75
CA THR A 520 10.40 -31.58 -4.29
C THR A 520 11.46 -31.44 -5.39
N THR A 521 11.70 -30.23 -5.90
CA THR A 521 12.72 -29.95 -6.92
C THR A 521 14.13 -29.99 -6.35
N PHE A 522 14.25 -29.86 -5.03
CA PHE A 522 15.51 -29.78 -4.31
C PHE A 522 15.81 -31.07 -3.51
N GLU A 523 17.10 -31.32 -3.27
CA GLU A 523 17.56 -32.48 -2.49
C GLU A 523 17.10 -32.40 -1.02
N ASN A 524 17.14 -31.22 -0.44
CA ASN A 524 16.65 -30.95 0.92
C ASN A 524 15.15 -30.70 1.00
N PHE A 525 14.36 -31.42 0.20
CA PHE A 525 12.89 -31.39 0.25
C PHE A 525 12.38 -31.67 1.67
N GLY A 526 11.46 -30.81 2.13
CA GLY A 526 10.86 -30.91 3.46
C GLY A 526 11.53 -30.03 4.51
N ASP A 527 12.76 -29.54 4.25
CA ASP A 527 13.37 -28.53 5.12
C ASP A 527 12.56 -27.22 5.10
N VAL A 528 12.57 -26.51 6.22
CA VAL A 528 12.08 -25.13 6.31
C VAL A 528 13.29 -24.21 6.37
N LEU A 529 13.42 -23.35 5.36
CA LEU A 529 14.51 -22.38 5.33
C LEU A 529 14.22 -21.24 6.32
N PRO A 530 15.28 -20.66 6.92
CA PRO A 530 15.14 -19.47 7.74
C PRO A 530 14.44 -18.32 6.98
N PRO A 531 13.82 -17.38 7.71
CA PRO A 531 13.21 -16.20 7.09
C PRO A 531 14.17 -15.44 6.21
N LEU A 532 13.67 -14.94 5.09
CA LEU A 532 14.41 -13.99 4.25
C LEU A 532 14.34 -12.62 4.91
N LYS A 533 15.49 -11.97 5.03
CA LYS A 533 15.59 -10.63 5.61
C LYS A 533 15.80 -9.57 4.55
N THR A 534 15.24 -8.41 4.81
CA THR A 534 15.59 -7.18 4.13
C THR A 534 16.12 -6.20 5.16
N LYS A 535 17.29 -5.64 4.92
CA LYS A 535 17.99 -4.72 5.83
C LYS A 535 18.34 -3.44 5.09
N GLN A 536 18.21 -2.31 5.76
CA GLN A 536 18.55 -1.02 5.18
C GLN A 536 19.33 -0.16 6.16
N ASN A 537 20.36 0.50 5.64
CA ASN A 537 20.97 1.68 6.26
C ASN A 537 20.60 2.90 5.42
N GLU A 538 20.20 3.98 6.07
CA GLU A 538 19.82 5.23 5.43
C GLU A 538 20.48 6.41 6.16
N ILE A 539 20.97 7.38 5.39
CA ILE A 539 21.37 8.69 5.88
C ILE A 539 20.63 9.74 5.08
N GLY A 540 20.08 10.74 5.74
CA GLY A 540 19.30 11.76 5.05
C GLY A 540 19.38 13.12 5.70
N PHE A 541 18.87 14.07 4.93
CA PHE A 541 18.77 15.48 5.29
C PHE A 541 17.38 15.97 4.94
N LYS A 542 16.73 16.68 5.86
CA LYS A 542 15.44 17.35 5.64
C LYS A 542 15.56 18.80 5.98
N TYR A 543 14.94 19.63 5.16
CA TYR A 543 14.92 21.08 5.34
C TYR A 543 13.55 21.63 5.02
N MET A 544 12.93 22.30 5.97
CA MET A 544 11.60 22.89 5.86
C MET A 544 11.71 24.40 6.15
N LYS A 545 11.62 25.22 5.09
CA LYS A 545 11.68 26.67 5.19
C LYS A 545 10.96 27.32 4.02
N ASN A 546 10.38 28.49 4.27
CA ASN A 546 9.65 29.27 3.26
C ASN A 546 8.61 28.40 2.53
N ASP A 547 7.80 27.68 3.30
CA ASP A 547 6.71 26.84 2.79
C ASP A 547 7.15 25.67 1.88
N LEU A 548 8.43 25.35 1.85
CA LEU A 548 8.98 24.23 1.08
C LEU A 548 9.65 23.21 2.01
N LEU A 549 9.32 21.94 1.78
CA LEU A 549 9.98 20.79 2.38
C LEU A 549 10.89 20.11 1.35
N TRP A 550 12.17 20.04 1.65
CA TRP A 550 13.19 19.32 0.91
C TRP A 550 13.62 18.08 1.68
N THR A 551 13.73 16.95 0.99
CA THR A 551 14.25 15.71 1.55
C THR A 551 15.30 15.13 0.61
N LEU A 552 16.49 14.85 1.15
CA LEU A 552 17.56 14.17 0.45
C LEU A 552 17.98 12.95 1.27
N ALA A 553 18.01 11.77 0.68
CA ALA A 553 18.40 10.55 1.35
C ALA A 553 19.31 9.69 0.47
N TYR A 554 20.30 9.06 1.08
CA TYR A 554 21.07 7.94 0.54
C TYR A 554 20.74 6.69 1.32
N TYR A 555 20.49 5.59 0.61
CA TYR A 555 20.19 4.30 1.22
C TYR A 555 21.03 3.18 0.62
N ASP A 556 21.29 2.15 1.44
CA ASP A 556 21.90 0.87 1.08
C ASP A 556 21.03 -0.24 1.65
N LEU A 557 20.27 -0.90 0.78
CA LEU A 557 19.31 -1.92 1.14
C LEU A 557 19.79 -3.26 0.58
N LYS A 558 19.73 -4.31 1.41
CA LYS A 558 20.06 -5.69 1.07
C LYS A 558 18.87 -6.59 1.32
N GLN A 559 18.56 -7.42 0.35
CA GLN A 559 17.50 -8.42 0.43
C GLN A 559 18.08 -9.83 0.24
N ASP A 560 17.80 -10.71 1.18
CA ASP A 560 18.12 -12.15 1.05
C ASP A 560 17.30 -12.77 -0.09
N ASN A 561 17.91 -13.64 -0.86
CA ASN A 561 17.27 -14.40 -1.94
C ASN A 561 17.52 -15.88 -1.80
N LEU A 562 16.58 -16.70 -2.28
CA LEU A 562 16.77 -18.15 -2.40
C LEU A 562 17.61 -18.47 -3.65
N ILE A 563 18.62 -19.33 -3.46
CA ILE A 563 19.49 -19.84 -4.53
C ILE A 563 19.50 -21.35 -4.55
N SER A 564 19.96 -21.92 -5.66
CA SER A 564 20.22 -23.34 -5.84
C SER A 564 21.71 -23.62 -5.62
N VAL A 565 22.05 -24.44 -4.65
CA VAL A 565 23.43 -24.84 -4.34
C VAL A 565 23.65 -26.27 -4.82
N TYR A 566 24.56 -26.45 -5.78
CA TYR A 566 24.91 -27.77 -6.33
C TYR A 566 26.07 -28.36 -5.53
N LYS A 567 25.88 -29.58 -5.00
CA LYS A 567 26.92 -30.32 -4.25
C LYS A 567 27.34 -31.56 -5.02
N PRO A 568 28.64 -31.94 -5.00
CA PRO A 568 29.10 -33.18 -5.61
C PRO A 568 28.39 -34.41 -5.01
N GLY A 569 28.03 -35.36 -5.85
CA GLY A 569 27.37 -36.61 -5.41
C GLY A 569 25.84 -36.55 -5.29
N PHE A 570 25.23 -35.39 -5.54
CA PHE A 570 23.78 -35.25 -5.53
C PHE A 570 23.23 -34.94 -6.93
N SER A 571 22.07 -35.51 -7.25
CA SER A 571 21.42 -35.32 -8.56
C SER A 571 20.62 -34.02 -8.65
N LYS A 572 20.12 -33.52 -7.50
CA LYS A 572 19.37 -32.27 -7.39
C LYS A 572 20.17 -31.21 -6.64
N PRO A 573 19.94 -29.93 -6.88
CA PRO A 573 20.52 -28.89 -6.04
C PRO A 573 19.85 -28.83 -4.67
N PHE A 574 20.52 -28.26 -3.69
CA PHE A 574 19.95 -27.84 -2.42
C PHE A 574 19.41 -26.42 -2.57
N GLN A 575 18.23 -26.13 -1.99
CA GLN A 575 17.77 -24.76 -1.85
C GLN A 575 18.41 -24.13 -0.60
N SER A 576 18.95 -22.93 -0.75
CA SER A 576 19.58 -22.15 0.32
C SER A 576 19.13 -20.69 0.26
N LYS A 577 19.17 -19.98 1.41
CA LYS A 577 18.92 -18.55 1.47
C LYS A 577 20.18 -17.68 1.32
N ASP A 578 21.28 -18.24 0.85
CA ASP A 578 22.56 -17.52 0.78
C ASP A 578 22.66 -16.53 -0.39
N GLY A 579 21.62 -16.36 -1.20
CA GLY A 579 21.53 -15.34 -2.24
C GLY A 579 21.27 -13.96 -1.67
N GLU A 580 21.67 -12.91 -2.40
CA GLU A 580 21.46 -11.51 -2.01
C GLU A 580 21.16 -10.66 -3.26
N ALA A 581 20.30 -9.65 -3.10
CA ALA A 581 20.19 -8.52 -4.01
C ALA A 581 20.47 -7.24 -3.22
N ARG A 582 21.23 -6.32 -3.80
CA ARG A 582 21.60 -5.06 -3.17
C ARG A 582 21.08 -3.88 -3.96
N HIS A 583 20.37 -2.98 -3.28
CA HIS A 583 19.73 -1.79 -3.83
C HIS A 583 20.33 -0.56 -3.15
N LYS A 584 21.13 0.22 -3.87
CA LYS A 584 21.71 1.47 -3.41
C LYS A 584 21.13 2.63 -4.19
N GLY A 585 20.84 3.73 -3.50
CA GLY A 585 20.30 4.87 -4.23
C GLY A 585 20.35 6.18 -3.48
N VAL A 586 20.00 7.22 -4.24
CA VAL A 586 19.81 8.58 -3.73
C VAL A 586 18.45 9.06 -4.15
N GLU A 587 17.72 9.65 -3.22
CA GLU A 587 16.39 10.20 -3.43
C GLU A 587 16.37 11.66 -3.00
N LEU A 588 15.89 12.53 -3.90
CA LEU A 588 15.66 13.95 -3.63
C LEU A 588 14.18 14.24 -3.87
N SER A 589 13.52 14.91 -2.94
CA SER A 589 12.17 15.41 -3.15
C SER A 589 12.00 16.86 -2.68
N VAL A 590 11.05 17.56 -3.30
CA VAL A 590 10.61 18.89 -2.92
C VAL A 590 9.09 18.97 -3.00
N ASN A 591 8.46 19.58 -1.98
CA ASN A 591 7.03 19.78 -1.93
C ASN A 591 6.74 21.11 -1.25
N GLY A 592 5.68 21.79 -1.66
CA GLY A 592 5.16 22.95 -0.98
C GLY A 592 4.88 24.17 -1.87
N LYS A 593 4.68 25.31 -1.24
CA LYS A 593 4.35 26.58 -1.89
C LYS A 593 5.63 27.34 -2.26
N LEU A 594 5.87 27.53 -3.54
CA LEU A 594 7.02 28.25 -4.07
C LEU A 594 6.80 29.77 -4.06
N THR A 595 5.59 30.20 -4.44
CA THR A 595 5.13 31.59 -4.40
C THR A 595 3.63 31.60 -4.07
N ASP A 596 3.02 32.79 -3.90
CA ASP A 596 1.57 32.88 -3.65
C ASP A 596 0.71 32.27 -4.76
N LYS A 597 1.25 32.08 -5.96
CA LYS A 597 0.55 31.51 -7.11
C LYS A 597 1.05 30.15 -7.55
N TRP A 598 2.20 29.69 -7.04
CA TRP A 598 2.81 28.46 -7.50
C TRP A 598 3.09 27.49 -6.36
N ASN A 599 2.52 26.31 -6.46
CA ASN A 599 2.90 25.15 -5.67
C ASN A 599 3.73 24.19 -6.52
N VAL A 600 4.69 23.53 -5.92
CA VAL A 600 5.57 22.55 -6.58
C VAL A 600 5.63 21.26 -5.80
N PHE A 601 5.79 20.14 -6.52
CA PHE A 601 6.00 18.83 -5.90
C PHE A 601 6.81 17.94 -6.85
N GLY A 602 7.50 16.98 -6.25
CA GLY A 602 8.19 15.94 -7.01
C GLY A 602 9.59 15.66 -6.52
N GLY A 603 10.39 15.05 -7.39
CA GLY A 603 11.76 14.68 -7.04
C GLY A 603 12.43 13.81 -8.09
N LEU A 604 13.63 13.37 -7.72
CA LEU A 604 14.52 12.56 -8.53
C LEU A 604 15.02 11.39 -7.68
N SER A 605 15.04 10.20 -8.26
CA SER A 605 15.65 9.02 -7.64
C SER A 605 16.66 8.38 -8.58
N HIS A 606 17.83 8.07 -8.04
CA HIS A 606 18.84 7.20 -8.67
C HIS A 606 18.91 5.89 -7.91
N LEU A 607 18.81 4.76 -8.62
CA LEU A 607 18.84 3.42 -8.07
C LEU A 607 19.87 2.55 -8.81
N ASP A 608 20.85 2.02 -8.09
CA ASP A 608 21.72 0.92 -8.53
C ASP A 608 21.33 -0.37 -7.78
N ALA A 609 20.53 -1.22 -8.45
CA ALA A 609 20.05 -2.47 -7.90
C ALA A 609 20.69 -3.64 -8.64
N LYS A 610 21.47 -4.47 -7.95
CA LYS A 610 22.23 -5.59 -8.52
C LYS A 610 21.98 -6.87 -7.73
N GLN A 611 22.01 -7.98 -8.44
CA GLN A 611 22.07 -9.31 -7.86
C GLN A 611 23.48 -9.57 -7.35
N GLU A 612 23.59 -10.13 -6.15
CA GLU A 612 24.82 -10.53 -5.51
C GLU A 612 24.66 -11.94 -4.94
N LYS A 613 25.73 -12.71 -4.81
CA LYS A 613 25.69 -14.08 -4.26
C LYS A 613 24.64 -14.98 -4.91
N THR A 614 24.53 -14.95 -6.21
CA THR A 614 23.59 -15.79 -6.95
C THR A 614 24.10 -17.23 -7.09
N THR A 615 23.24 -18.14 -7.54
CA THR A 615 23.63 -19.54 -7.80
C THR A 615 24.87 -19.61 -8.69
N LYS A 616 25.98 -20.11 -8.17
CA LYS A 616 27.29 -20.19 -8.83
C LYS A 616 27.82 -18.83 -9.36
N GLY A 617 27.32 -17.71 -8.80
CA GLY A 617 27.71 -16.37 -9.24
C GLY A 617 27.24 -15.99 -10.66
N GLN A 618 26.34 -16.75 -11.26
CA GLN A 618 25.95 -16.59 -12.68
C GLN A 618 25.28 -15.26 -13.01
N LEU A 619 24.63 -14.64 -12.02
CA LEU A 619 23.91 -13.37 -12.18
C LEU A 619 24.54 -12.26 -11.33
N ASP A 620 25.70 -12.50 -10.72
CA ASP A 620 26.36 -11.48 -9.89
C ASP A 620 26.72 -10.25 -10.72
N GLY A 621 26.37 -9.08 -10.21
CA GLY A 621 26.54 -7.80 -10.89
C GLY A 621 25.45 -7.44 -11.91
N ILE A 622 24.60 -8.40 -12.29
CA ILE A 622 23.44 -8.17 -13.18
C ILE A 622 22.39 -7.37 -12.44
N ARG A 623 21.79 -6.40 -13.12
CA ARG A 623 20.71 -5.59 -12.54
C ARG A 623 19.49 -6.41 -12.20
N VAL A 624 18.85 -6.06 -11.10
CA VAL A 624 17.55 -6.62 -10.74
C VAL A 624 16.51 -6.23 -11.79
N ASN A 625 15.81 -7.23 -12.30
CA ASN A 625 14.76 -7.01 -13.30
C ASN A 625 13.70 -6.02 -12.81
N GLY A 626 13.23 -5.16 -13.71
CA GLY A 626 12.21 -4.17 -13.40
C GLY A 626 12.74 -2.92 -12.68
N THR A 627 14.05 -2.78 -12.46
CA THR A 627 14.61 -1.57 -11.82
C THR A 627 15.14 -0.59 -12.86
N SER A 628 14.67 0.65 -12.82
CA SER A 628 15.21 1.77 -13.59
C SER A 628 16.30 2.48 -12.79
N GLN A 629 17.40 2.89 -13.44
CA GLN A 629 18.44 3.67 -12.75
C GLN A 629 17.97 5.06 -12.35
N TRP A 630 17.16 5.68 -13.17
CA TRP A 630 16.69 7.03 -12.97
C TRP A 630 15.18 7.07 -13.08
N THR A 631 14.54 7.63 -12.08
CA THR A 631 13.12 8.02 -12.09
C THR A 631 13.02 9.45 -11.63
N ALA A 632 12.12 10.21 -12.22
CA ALA A 632 11.86 11.59 -11.83
C ALA A 632 10.38 11.89 -11.97
N VAL A 633 9.88 12.72 -11.08
CA VAL A 633 8.59 13.37 -11.21
C VAL A 633 8.77 14.84 -10.90
N PHE A 634 8.17 15.67 -11.70
CA PHE A 634 8.11 17.10 -11.46
C PHE A 634 6.71 17.61 -11.80
N GLY A 635 6.09 18.24 -10.83
CA GLY A 635 4.76 18.81 -10.95
C GLY A 635 4.70 20.23 -10.39
N ALA A 636 3.82 21.03 -10.98
CA ALA A 636 3.53 22.36 -10.52
C ALA A 636 2.04 22.66 -10.65
N GLU A 637 1.48 23.34 -9.68
CA GLU A 637 0.14 23.90 -9.70
C GLU A 637 0.24 25.42 -9.74
N TYR A 638 -0.45 26.02 -10.70
CA TYR A 638 -0.56 27.46 -10.85
C TYR A 638 -1.96 27.93 -10.47
N ASN A 639 -2.06 28.79 -9.48
CA ASN A 639 -3.28 29.40 -8.98
C ASN A 639 -3.32 30.90 -9.39
N PRO A 640 -3.81 31.24 -10.59
CA PRO A 640 -3.87 32.63 -11.04
C PRO A 640 -4.76 33.52 -10.15
N ASN A 641 -5.80 32.92 -9.57
CA ASN A 641 -6.74 33.51 -8.61
C ASN A 641 -7.37 32.39 -7.75
N GLU A 642 -8.27 32.74 -6.84
CA GLU A 642 -8.94 31.80 -5.91
C GLU A 642 -9.85 30.78 -6.60
N SER A 643 -10.33 31.09 -7.82
CA SER A 643 -11.26 30.24 -8.57
C SER A 643 -10.57 29.21 -9.47
N TRP A 644 -9.34 29.43 -9.88
CA TRP A 644 -8.65 28.58 -10.84
C TRP A 644 -7.39 27.96 -10.27
N SER A 645 -7.25 26.67 -10.50
CA SER A 645 -6.03 25.91 -10.30
C SER A 645 -5.67 25.17 -11.58
N ILE A 646 -4.44 25.33 -12.06
CA ILE A 646 -3.93 24.70 -13.28
C ILE A 646 -2.74 23.83 -12.90
N LEU A 647 -2.82 22.54 -13.17
CA LEU A 647 -1.82 21.54 -12.79
C LEU A 647 -1.09 21.00 -14.01
N GLY A 648 0.24 20.89 -13.92
CA GLY A 648 1.07 20.15 -14.86
C GLY A 648 2.01 19.21 -14.16
N ARG A 649 2.19 17.99 -14.70
CA ARG A 649 3.13 16.99 -14.15
C ARG A 649 3.86 16.25 -15.27
N GLY A 650 5.17 16.06 -15.11
CA GLY A 650 6.01 15.21 -15.95
C GLY A 650 6.55 14.04 -15.13
N ILE A 651 6.50 12.83 -15.67
CA ILE A 651 7.01 11.60 -15.04
C ILE A 651 7.99 10.94 -16.01
N TYR A 652 9.24 10.76 -15.56
CA TYR A 652 10.30 10.10 -16.31
C TYR A 652 10.68 8.77 -15.66
N THR A 653 10.83 7.73 -16.49
CA THR A 653 11.40 6.44 -16.09
C THR A 653 12.46 6.07 -17.13
N GLY A 654 13.68 5.82 -16.69
CA GLY A 654 14.78 5.38 -17.54
C GLY A 654 14.57 3.95 -18.04
N ARG A 655 15.45 3.50 -18.94
CA ARG A 655 15.39 2.12 -19.44
C ARG A 655 15.45 1.11 -18.31
N THR A 656 14.77 -0.03 -18.50
CA THR A 656 14.53 -1.02 -17.45
C THR A 656 14.91 -2.43 -17.95
N PRO A 657 15.73 -3.21 -17.20
CA PRO A 657 16.13 -4.55 -17.61
C PRO A 657 15.01 -5.57 -17.43
N VAL A 658 14.97 -6.53 -18.33
CA VAL A 658 14.08 -7.70 -18.32
C VAL A 658 14.93 -8.94 -18.57
N MET A 659 14.52 -10.11 -18.09
CA MET A 659 15.20 -11.39 -18.33
C MET A 659 16.71 -11.35 -18.01
N ASN A 660 17.06 -10.74 -16.87
CA ASN A 660 18.44 -10.60 -16.42
C ASN A 660 19.34 -9.87 -17.45
N GLU A 661 18.89 -8.68 -17.85
CA GLU A 661 19.55 -7.80 -18.85
C GLU A 661 19.64 -8.34 -20.29
N LYS A 662 19.09 -9.52 -20.58
CA LYS A 662 19.02 -10.03 -21.95
C LYS A 662 18.15 -9.15 -22.85
N VAL A 663 17.10 -8.54 -22.25
CA VAL A 663 16.13 -7.67 -22.93
C VAL A 663 16.00 -6.38 -22.14
N TRP A 664 15.74 -5.27 -22.82
CA TRP A 664 15.55 -3.96 -22.21
C TRP A 664 14.26 -3.30 -22.70
N ALA A 665 13.45 -2.81 -21.77
CA ALA A 665 12.40 -1.86 -22.08
C ALA A 665 12.98 -0.46 -22.18
N GLY A 666 12.60 0.29 -23.21
CA GLY A 666 13.04 1.68 -23.43
C GLY A 666 12.53 2.61 -22.31
N GLY A 667 13.30 3.65 -22.00
CA GLY A 667 12.84 4.70 -21.12
C GLY A 667 11.71 5.52 -21.73
N TYR A 668 10.90 6.15 -20.88
CA TYR A 668 9.77 6.96 -21.30
C TYR A 668 9.58 8.19 -20.42
N THR A 669 8.96 9.20 -21.02
CA THR A 669 8.42 10.38 -20.30
C THR A 669 6.97 10.53 -20.65
N ILE A 670 6.12 10.76 -19.67
CA ILE A 670 4.71 11.09 -19.84
C ILE A 670 4.40 12.43 -19.16
N PHE A 671 3.39 13.12 -19.67
CA PHE A 671 2.94 14.37 -19.11
C PHE A 671 1.44 14.30 -18.82
N ASP A 672 1.05 14.83 -17.68
CA ASP A 672 -0.33 15.01 -17.25
C ASP A 672 -0.62 16.49 -17.12
N LEU A 673 -1.83 16.92 -17.50
CA LEU A 673 -2.32 18.29 -17.36
C LEU A 673 -3.72 18.28 -16.76
N GLY A 674 -4.02 19.25 -15.92
CA GLY A 674 -5.33 19.39 -15.31
C GLY A 674 -5.68 20.85 -15.02
N ALA A 675 -6.96 21.10 -14.85
CA ALA A 675 -7.48 22.37 -14.37
C ALA A 675 -8.71 22.14 -13.49
N THR A 676 -8.80 22.89 -12.41
CA THR A 676 -9.95 22.93 -11.50
C THR A 676 -10.50 24.34 -11.45
N TYR A 677 -11.81 24.45 -11.54
CA TYR A 677 -12.56 25.71 -11.45
C TYR A 677 -13.55 25.64 -10.29
N LYS A 678 -13.37 26.53 -9.31
CA LYS A 678 -14.28 26.72 -8.18
C LYS A 678 -15.37 27.70 -8.56
N THR A 679 -16.63 27.33 -8.36
CA THR A 679 -17.81 28.08 -8.77
C THR A 679 -18.99 27.82 -7.83
N HIS A 680 -20.17 28.27 -8.21
CA HIS A 680 -21.41 27.99 -7.50
C HIS A 680 -22.53 27.65 -8.51
N PHE A 681 -23.34 26.66 -8.16
CA PHE A 681 -24.62 26.41 -8.82
C PHE A 681 -25.75 26.95 -7.94
N GLY A 682 -26.21 28.15 -8.22
CA GLY A 682 -27.09 28.89 -7.32
C GLY A 682 -26.37 29.27 -6.04
N LYS A 683 -26.77 28.67 -4.90
CA LYS A 683 -26.11 28.85 -3.59
C LYS A 683 -25.14 27.73 -3.22
N THR A 684 -25.07 26.67 -4.00
CA THR A 684 -24.28 25.49 -3.73
C THR A 684 -22.87 25.68 -4.29
N PRO A 685 -21.83 25.72 -3.44
CA PRO A 685 -20.44 25.73 -3.91
C PRO A 685 -20.14 24.48 -4.75
N ALA A 686 -19.31 24.63 -5.76
CA ALA A 686 -18.98 23.56 -6.68
C ALA A 686 -17.55 23.66 -7.18
N GLU A 687 -16.93 22.49 -7.38
CA GLU A 687 -15.62 22.36 -8.02
C GLU A 687 -15.75 21.52 -9.29
N LEU A 688 -15.29 22.08 -10.42
CA LEU A 688 -15.26 21.41 -11.71
C LEU A 688 -13.82 21.17 -12.10
N SER A 689 -13.44 19.91 -12.29
CA SER A 689 -12.06 19.54 -12.63
C SER A 689 -12.02 18.77 -13.95
N LEU A 690 -11.02 19.03 -14.76
CA LEU A 690 -10.66 18.26 -15.93
C LEU A 690 -9.20 17.86 -15.85
N MET A 691 -8.94 16.57 -15.82
CA MET A 691 -7.60 15.99 -15.84
C MET A 691 -7.38 15.21 -17.14
N CYS A 692 -6.21 15.35 -17.75
CA CYS A 692 -5.74 14.57 -18.89
C CYS A 692 -4.43 13.87 -18.50
N ASN A 693 -4.49 12.57 -18.27
CA ASN A 693 -3.30 11.75 -18.07
C ASN A 693 -2.71 11.30 -19.41
N ASN A 694 -1.37 11.25 -19.48
CA ASN A 694 -0.64 10.89 -20.70
C ASN A 694 -1.07 11.75 -21.91
N VAL A 695 -0.94 13.07 -21.79
CA VAL A 695 -1.43 14.07 -22.76
C VAL A 695 -1.00 13.78 -24.21
N PHE A 696 0.21 13.27 -24.41
CA PHE A 696 0.78 12.99 -25.74
C PHE A 696 0.45 11.59 -26.26
N ASP A 697 -0.40 10.83 -25.56
CA ASP A 697 -0.80 9.45 -25.90
C ASP A 697 0.42 8.54 -26.16
N LYS A 698 1.42 8.65 -25.30
CA LYS A 698 2.67 7.88 -25.42
C LYS A 698 2.43 6.43 -25.07
N ASP A 699 2.72 5.53 -26.02
CA ASP A 699 2.73 4.09 -25.81
C ASP A 699 4.13 3.65 -25.37
N TYR A 700 4.24 2.79 -24.34
CA TYR A 700 5.51 2.29 -23.81
C TYR A 700 5.34 0.96 -23.08
N TRP A 701 6.46 0.22 -22.96
CA TRP A 701 6.55 -0.96 -22.12
C TRP A 701 6.96 -0.59 -20.70
N MET A 702 6.24 -1.13 -19.71
CA MET A 702 6.66 -1.16 -18.31
C MET A 702 7.12 -2.56 -17.94
N VAL A 703 8.09 -2.66 -17.04
CA VAL A 703 8.59 -3.97 -16.57
C VAL A 703 8.12 -4.18 -15.15
N SER A 704 7.60 -5.37 -14.87
CA SER A 704 7.28 -5.79 -13.49
C SER A 704 8.49 -6.50 -12.88
N ARG A 705 8.61 -7.79 -13.12
CA ARG A 705 9.68 -8.63 -12.57
C ARG A 705 10.02 -9.78 -13.53
N GLY A 706 11.24 -10.31 -13.44
CA GLY A 706 11.65 -11.46 -14.23
C GLY A 706 11.53 -11.22 -15.73
N ASN A 707 10.62 -11.93 -16.39
CA ASN A 707 10.30 -11.81 -17.81
C ASN A 707 8.92 -11.17 -18.08
N GLN A 708 8.43 -10.37 -17.15
CA GLN A 708 7.06 -9.83 -17.20
C GLN A 708 7.08 -8.35 -17.61
N VAL A 709 6.29 -8.02 -18.62
CA VAL A 709 6.07 -6.65 -19.10
C VAL A 709 4.60 -6.27 -19.13
N TYR A 710 4.33 -4.98 -18.96
CA TYR A 710 3.01 -4.36 -19.02
C TYR A 710 2.98 -3.32 -20.12
N LEU A 711 1.83 -3.17 -20.74
CA LEU A 711 1.59 -2.10 -21.69
C LEU A 711 1.08 -0.85 -20.96
N SER A 712 1.57 0.33 -21.36
CA SER A 712 1.14 1.65 -20.87
C SER A 712 -0.38 1.85 -20.97
N LEU A 713 -0.94 2.72 -20.11
CA LEU A 713 -2.31 3.22 -20.34
C LEU A 713 -2.31 4.27 -21.45
N PRO A 714 -3.38 4.35 -22.25
CA PRO A 714 -3.56 5.40 -23.24
C PRO A 714 -3.86 6.73 -22.55
N ARG A 715 -3.85 7.82 -23.36
CA ARG A 715 -4.37 9.12 -22.90
C ARG A 715 -5.79 8.96 -22.33
N THR A 716 -5.98 9.49 -21.13
CA THR A 716 -7.23 9.37 -20.40
C THR A 716 -7.67 10.73 -19.90
N PHE A 717 -8.88 11.14 -20.30
CA PHE A 717 -9.54 12.32 -19.75
C PHE A 717 -10.43 11.89 -18.60
N THR A 718 -10.39 12.65 -17.51
CA THR A 718 -11.29 12.52 -16.36
C THR A 718 -11.91 13.87 -16.07
N PHE A 719 -13.22 13.97 -16.14
CA PHE A 719 -13.98 15.11 -15.69
C PHE A 719 -14.59 14.79 -14.31
N THR A 720 -14.50 15.75 -13.39
CA THR A 720 -15.07 15.65 -12.04
C THR A 720 -15.90 16.89 -11.74
N ALA A 721 -17.10 16.70 -11.22
CA ALA A 721 -17.93 17.74 -10.64
C ALA A 721 -18.21 17.38 -9.18
N LYS A 722 -17.80 18.25 -8.25
CA LYS A 722 -18.04 18.11 -6.80
C LYS A 722 -18.94 19.23 -6.33
N LEU A 723 -20.01 18.90 -5.63
CA LEU A 723 -20.98 19.80 -5.06
C LEU A 723 -20.94 19.71 -3.54
N HIS A 724 -20.93 20.86 -2.86
CA HIS A 724 -20.89 20.99 -1.41
C HIS A 724 -22.24 21.52 -0.91
N PHE A 725 -23.02 20.73 -0.16
CA PHE A 725 -24.37 21.04 0.31
C PHE A 725 -24.42 21.48 1.78
#